data_c078187c19abe7988763728aca8b82b4
#
_entry.id   c078187c19abe7988763728aca8b82b4
#
_cell.length_a   1.000
_cell.length_b   1.000
_cell.length_c   1.000
_cell.angle_alpha   90.00
_cell.angle_beta   90.00
_cell.angle_gamma   90.00
#
_symmetry.space_group_name_H-M   'P 1'
#
loop_
_entity.id
_entity.type
_entity.pdbx_description
1 polymer ?
#
loop_
_entity_poly.entity_id
_entity_poly.type
_entity_poly.pdbx_seq_one_letter_code
_entity_poly.pdbx_strand_id
1 'polypeptide(L)'
;MNYGGKGIKQKKRLLNSATTKLGTKLGIFFIKLALVAAIAVVVSGSCLVLGSFQGIIENAPDIASVNVSPEGFATKIYDSDENEIQTLSSAGANRTYVTIDQIPKDLQHAFIAIEDERFYEHNGIDMRGILRAASITLSSGEMSQGASTITQQLLKNNVFNAFNESTIEKIKRKVQEQYLAIKLETVMSKDSILENYLNTINLGNGYYGVQAAARGYFNKDVSELSISECAVIASITKSPTGLNPIRHADRNKDRQSQVLLNMKEQEYISQEEYDEAVSDDVYARLEGIELAGTSTTTYSYFVDELINQLTSDLMSQKGYTEAQATSLIYRGGLQVYSTQDTMMQQIADDVINDLGNYNDNTHFSINYALTIKQTDGSFSYYSHNSMANWYTKTLGDTSFSLTMTDEDAARSYVEAYKQELLKEGGEIYAETLTFTIQPQISFTVMDQTNGHVKVMVGGRGDKTLNRSLNRASNDIARQPGSSIKPLAVYGPALDTGTYSLASAIDDAPYYYSGTDAKLVTNFTKGEYRGLMTLREALTVSQNVPAVKILSKLTPQVGYNYLEKFGISTLVSPKNAINGAHDVVQSLALGGMTRGVSNIDMCSAYAAIANKGTYTKPIYYTKVLDSEGNIIIDNSVPETHKVLNENSDWLLIQGLRSVATDGTARTANFSSQPVAGKTGTTQFDSDRWFCGFTPYYTAVIWAGYDDNSKELGNVVNHNVIWRTIMQTIHENLNLPTGSYEQPSGIVEAAVCSKSGLLPVEGLCDQDPEGNCVITEYFTEDTVPTEYCTTHVNVSICNESGDIATSGCPSVTTKIMRKKSSADKLGEDKDGSEFKTWDADISITDTELSKLCTIHSATTKPSKVTPGTGSNKNNSKETTAASTETSGKTNSSDKRP
;
A
#
# COMPACT_ATOMS: atom_id res chain seq x y z
N MET A 1 -7.89 -84.58 19.13
CA MET A 1 -9.09 -84.21 19.90
C MET A 1 -9.86 -85.45 20.29
N ASN A 2 -10.11 -85.70 21.57
CA ASN A 2 -10.80 -86.86 22.02
C ASN A 2 -12.31 -86.65 21.97
N TYR A 3 -12.95 -87.27 21.01
CA TYR A 3 -14.43 -87.18 20.77
C TYR A 3 -15.21 -88.32 21.41
N GLY A 4 -14.62 -89.05 22.36
CA GLY A 4 -15.32 -90.11 23.09
C GLY A 4 -16.43 -89.55 24.02
N GLY A 5 -17.50 -90.41 24.27
CA GLY A 5 -18.67 -89.98 25.01
C GLY A 5 -18.45 -89.29 26.38
N LYS A 6 -17.32 -89.57 27.07
CA LYS A 6 -16.91 -88.90 28.30
C LYS A 6 -16.39 -87.46 28.02
N GLY A 7 -15.64 -87.22 26.91
CA GLY A 7 -15.18 -85.94 26.51
C GLY A 7 -16.29 -84.99 26.13
N ILE A 8 -17.34 -85.52 25.44
CA ILE A 8 -18.54 -84.77 25.07
C ILE A 8 -19.34 -84.37 26.34
N LYS A 9 -19.48 -85.21 27.33
CA LYS A 9 -20.18 -84.90 28.58
C LYS A 9 -19.39 -83.85 29.40
N GLN A 10 -18.07 -83.90 29.42
CA GLN A 10 -17.22 -82.94 30.11
C GLN A 10 -17.27 -81.55 29.45
N LYS A 11 -17.18 -81.49 28.11
CA LYS A 11 -17.40 -80.24 27.33
C LYS A 11 -18.80 -79.70 27.48
N LYS A 12 -19.82 -80.55 27.52
CA LYS A 12 -21.20 -80.05 27.75
C LYS A 12 -21.39 -79.51 29.20
N ARG A 13 -20.74 -80.09 30.20
CA ARG A 13 -20.71 -79.53 31.57
C ARG A 13 -19.96 -78.15 31.65
N LEU A 14 -18.83 -78.08 30.98
CA LEU A 14 -18.07 -76.79 30.94
C LEU A 14 -18.88 -75.67 30.24
N LEU A 15 -19.52 -76.01 29.11
CA LEU A 15 -20.33 -75.06 28.35
C LEU A 15 -21.62 -74.61 29.10
N ASN A 16 -22.11 -75.55 30.03
CA ASN A 16 -23.28 -75.23 30.83
C ASN A 16 -22.98 -74.72 32.25
N SER A 17 -21.70 -74.49 32.59
CA SER A 17 -21.33 -73.88 33.87
C SER A 17 -21.83 -72.46 33.91
N ALA A 18 -22.19 -71.98 35.10
CA ALA A 18 -22.70 -70.58 35.29
C ALA A 18 -21.70 -69.53 34.84
N THR A 19 -20.39 -69.81 35.06
CA THR A 19 -19.28 -68.94 34.68
C THR A 19 -19.10 -68.83 33.16
N THR A 20 -19.24 -69.94 32.43
CA THR A 20 -19.12 -69.96 30.96
C THR A 20 -20.36 -69.31 30.30
N LYS A 21 -21.53 -69.49 30.84
CA LYS A 21 -22.75 -68.82 30.40
C LYS A 21 -22.70 -67.33 30.70
N LEU A 22 -22.14 -66.89 31.80
CA LEU A 22 -21.93 -65.50 32.15
C LEU A 22 -20.87 -64.88 31.23
N GLY A 23 -19.76 -65.51 30.96
CA GLY A 23 -18.70 -65.08 30.06
C GLY A 23 -19.19 -64.95 28.61
N THR A 24 -19.98 -65.87 28.10
CA THR A 24 -20.57 -65.77 26.76
C THR A 24 -21.65 -64.67 26.68
N LYS A 25 -22.45 -64.47 27.71
CA LYS A 25 -23.42 -63.34 27.76
C LYS A 25 -22.68 -61.98 27.82
N LEU A 26 -21.63 -61.83 28.62
CA LEU A 26 -20.80 -60.67 28.70
C LEU A 26 -20.04 -60.40 27.36
N GLY A 27 -19.49 -61.44 26.75
CA GLY A 27 -18.84 -61.37 25.45
C GLY A 27 -19.79 -60.88 24.35
N ILE A 28 -21.03 -61.43 24.29
CA ILE A 28 -22.06 -60.99 23.37
C ILE A 28 -22.50 -59.56 23.66
N PHE A 29 -22.58 -59.17 24.94
CA PHE A 29 -22.92 -57.79 25.34
C PHE A 29 -21.84 -56.82 24.87
N PHE A 30 -20.54 -57.09 25.05
CA PHE A 30 -19.49 -56.21 24.57
C PHE A 30 -19.40 -56.15 23.04
N ILE A 31 -19.66 -57.25 22.34
CA ILE A 31 -19.74 -57.27 20.86
C ILE A 31 -20.90 -56.39 20.38
N LYS A 32 -22.05 -56.48 21.02
CA LYS A 32 -23.20 -55.61 20.71
C LYS A 32 -22.92 -54.15 21.02
N LEU A 33 -22.29 -53.86 22.15
CA LEU A 33 -21.86 -52.52 22.52
C LEU A 33 -20.86 -51.93 21.51
N ALA A 34 -19.86 -52.72 21.12
CA ALA A 34 -18.90 -52.32 20.09
C ALA A 34 -19.54 -52.06 18.72
N LEU A 35 -20.53 -52.89 18.34
CA LEU A 35 -21.29 -52.73 17.12
C LEU A 35 -22.14 -51.44 17.17
N VAL A 36 -22.82 -51.18 18.27
CA VAL A 36 -23.60 -49.92 18.46
C VAL A 36 -22.66 -48.71 18.42
N ALA A 37 -21.51 -48.78 19.08
CA ALA A 37 -20.50 -47.72 19.05
C ALA A 37 -19.98 -47.47 17.65
N ALA A 38 -19.67 -48.55 16.89
CA ALA A 38 -19.26 -48.44 15.50
C ALA A 38 -20.34 -47.78 14.60
N ILE A 39 -21.61 -48.21 14.77
CA ILE A 39 -22.74 -47.57 14.05
C ILE A 39 -22.88 -46.10 14.45
N ALA A 40 -22.78 -45.75 15.74
CA ALA A 40 -22.86 -44.39 16.22
C ALA A 40 -21.73 -43.53 15.62
N VAL A 41 -20.49 -44.02 15.54
CA VAL A 41 -19.37 -43.33 14.89
C VAL A 41 -19.62 -43.09 13.40
N VAL A 42 -20.13 -44.13 12.69
CA VAL A 42 -20.46 -44.01 11.26
C VAL A 42 -21.58 -42.99 11.04
N VAL A 43 -22.65 -43.04 11.85
CA VAL A 43 -23.76 -42.11 11.73
C VAL A 43 -23.32 -40.67 12.06
N SER A 44 -22.58 -40.47 13.17
CA SER A 44 -22.07 -39.15 13.55
C SER A 44 -21.08 -38.59 12.50
N GLY A 45 -20.20 -39.45 12.00
CA GLY A 45 -19.29 -39.08 10.90
C GLY A 45 -20.04 -38.71 9.63
N SER A 46 -21.08 -39.46 9.26
CA SER A 46 -21.91 -39.14 8.11
C SER A 46 -22.69 -37.83 8.29
N CYS A 47 -23.23 -37.57 9.49
CA CYS A 47 -23.92 -36.29 9.78
C CYS A 47 -22.96 -35.08 9.73
N LEU A 48 -21.71 -35.22 10.23
CA LEU A 48 -20.70 -34.16 10.14
C LEU A 48 -20.31 -33.88 8.68
N VAL A 49 -20.13 -34.90 7.86
CA VAL A 49 -19.82 -34.77 6.44
C VAL A 49 -20.99 -34.09 5.72
N LEU A 50 -22.21 -34.55 5.90
CA LEU A 50 -23.40 -33.94 5.28
C LEU A 50 -23.61 -32.49 5.72
N GLY A 51 -23.43 -32.18 6.99
CA GLY A 51 -23.51 -30.80 7.49
C GLY A 51 -22.43 -29.88 6.91
N SER A 52 -21.21 -30.42 6.73
CA SER A 52 -20.14 -29.66 6.06
C SER A 52 -20.43 -29.42 4.58
N PHE A 53 -20.97 -30.43 3.88
CA PHE A 53 -21.40 -30.26 2.49
C PHE A 53 -22.51 -29.22 2.35
N GLN A 54 -23.51 -29.25 3.21
CA GLN A 54 -24.60 -28.26 3.20
C GLN A 54 -24.09 -26.86 3.45
N GLY A 55 -23.20 -26.66 4.44
CA GLY A 55 -22.59 -25.34 4.70
C GLY A 55 -21.73 -24.81 3.54
N ILE A 56 -21.09 -25.70 2.76
CA ILE A 56 -20.36 -25.29 1.54
C ILE A 56 -21.34 -24.88 0.43
N ILE A 57 -22.45 -25.58 0.28
CA ILE A 57 -23.47 -25.31 -0.73
C ILE A 57 -24.23 -24.00 -0.42
N GLU A 58 -24.53 -23.72 0.81
CA GLU A 58 -25.19 -22.49 1.24
C GLU A 58 -24.37 -21.22 0.96
N ASN A 59 -23.05 -21.36 0.84
CA ASN A 59 -22.14 -20.30 0.45
C ASN A 59 -21.80 -20.33 -1.06
N ALA A 60 -22.49 -21.12 -1.88
CA ALA A 60 -22.32 -21.07 -3.32
C ALA A 60 -23.05 -19.85 -3.91
N PRO A 61 -22.50 -19.24 -4.98
CA PRO A 61 -23.20 -18.17 -5.70
C PRO A 61 -24.60 -18.60 -6.14
N ASP A 62 -25.57 -17.66 -6.16
CA ASP A 62 -26.87 -17.94 -6.73
C ASP A 62 -26.75 -18.10 -8.26
N ILE A 63 -27.27 -19.18 -8.81
CA ILE A 63 -27.20 -19.46 -10.24
C ILE A 63 -27.84 -18.34 -11.09
N ALA A 64 -28.82 -17.64 -10.56
CA ALA A 64 -29.44 -16.48 -11.21
C ALA A 64 -28.48 -15.28 -11.35
N SER A 65 -27.45 -15.22 -10.52
CA SER A 65 -26.41 -14.17 -10.59
C SER A 65 -25.15 -14.62 -11.34
N VAL A 66 -25.07 -15.90 -11.74
CA VAL A 66 -23.94 -16.47 -12.45
C VAL A 66 -24.08 -16.24 -13.95
N ASN A 67 -23.39 -15.24 -14.48
CA ASN A 67 -23.26 -15.10 -15.92
C ASN A 67 -22.15 -16.03 -16.43
N VAL A 68 -22.52 -17.05 -17.20
CA VAL A 68 -21.59 -17.98 -17.86
C VAL A 68 -21.38 -17.64 -19.33
N SER A 69 -22.08 -16.63 -19.85
CA SER A 69 -21.95 -16.20 -21.24
C SER A 69 -20.55 -15.60 -21.47
N PRO A 70 -19.93 -15.87 -22.63
CA PRO A 70 -18.64 -15.34 -23.00
C PRO A 70 -18.70 -13.88 -23.45
N GLU A 71 -19.73 -13.14 -23.09
CA GLU A 71 -19.86 -11.73 -23.41
C GLU A 71 -18.72 -10.95 -22.73
N GLY A 72 -17.56 -11.01 -23.34
CA GLY A 72 -16.39 -10.23 -22.96
C GLY A 72 -16.39 -8.91 -23.70
N PHE A 73 -17.23 -7.97 -23.29
CA PHE A 73 -16.98 -6.57 -23.63
C PHE A 73 -15.75 -6.13 -22.84
N ALA A 74 -14.77 -5.57 -23.53
CA ALA A 74 -13.61 -5.00 -22.85
C ALA A 74 -14.07 -3.85 -21.96
N THR A 75 -13.64 -3.84 -20.72
CA THR A 75 -13.88 -2.71 -19.82
C THR A 75 -13.10 -1.49 -20.29
N LYS A 76 -13.73 -0.35 -20.34
CA LYS A 76 -13.13 0.92 -20.72
C LYS A 76 -12.96 1.81 -19.52
N ILE A 77 -11.77 2.42 -19.40
CA ILE A 77 -11.47 3.40 -18.38
C ILE A 77 -11.36 4.76 -19.04
N TYR A 78 -12.05 5.72 -18.48
CA TYR A 78 -12.09 7.12 -18.93
C TYR A 78 -11.37 8.00 -17.91
N ASP A 79 -10.70 9.06 -18.36
CA ASP A 79 -10.12 10.09 -17.50
C ASP A 79 -11.18 11.04 -16.90
N SER A 80 -10.71 12.07 -16.17
CA SER A 80 -11.61 13.07 -15.57
C SER A 80 -12.39 13.93 -16.60
N ASP A 81 -11.93 13.95 -17.86
CA ASP A 81 -12.56 14.66 -18.98
C ASP A 81 -13.37 13.73 -19.88
N GLU A 82 -13.60 12.50 -19.43
CA GLU A 82 -14.34 11.43 -20.14
C GLU A 82 -13.65 10.94 -21.45
N ASN A 83 -12.34 11.15 -21.60
CA ASN A 83 -11.58 10.54 -22.68
C ASN A 83 -11.19 9.09 -22.32
N GLU A 84 -11.30 8.16 -23.28
CA GLU A 84 -10.84 6.79 -23.07
C GLU A 84 -9.32 6.76 -22.93
N ILE A 85 -8.82 6.31 -21.77
CA ILE A 85 -7.38 6.22 -21.48
C ILE A 85 -6.87 4.79 -21.53
N GLN A 86 -7.74 3.80 -21.27
CA GLN A 86 -7.35 2.40 -21.24
C GLN A 86 -8.54 1.49 -21.55
N THR A 87 -8.28 0.50 -22.37
CA THR A 87 -9.17 -0.67 -22.50
C THR A 87 -8.56 -1.85 -21.74
N LEU A 88 -9.28 -2.36 -20.74
CA LEU A 88 -8.88 -3.58 -20.04
C LEU A 88 -9.32 -4.77 -20.86
N SER A 89 -8.36 -5.44 -21.48
CA SER A 89 -8.58 -6.74 -22.08
C SER A 89 -7.82 -7.77 -21.24
N SER A 90 -8.50 -8.86 -20.84
CA SER A 90 -7.75 -10.04 -20.41
C SER A 90 -6.79 -10.42 -21.52
N ALA A 91 -5.61 -10.91 -21.22
CA ALA A 91 -4.75 -11.57 -22.20
C ALA A 91 -5.61 -12.58 -22.94
N GLY A 92 -5.97 -12.30 -24.20
CA GLY A 92 -6.97 -13.05 -24.94
C GLY A 92 -8.22 -12.27 -25.40
N ALA A 93 -8.20 -10.94 -25.41
CA ALA A 93 -9.26 -10.14 -26.00
C ALA A 93 -9.37 -10.27 -27.54
N ASN A 94 -8.66 -11.18 -28.16
CA ASN A 94 -8.95 -11.69 -29.51
C ASN A 94 -10.09 -12.71 -29.47
N ARG A 95 -11.10 -12.49 -28.60
CA ARG A 95 -12.32 -13.29 -28.64
C ARG A 95 -13.20 -12.82 -29.77
N THR A 96 -13.41 -13.69 -30.72
CA THR A 96 -14.53 -13.57 -31.63
C THR A 96 -15.54 -14.64 -31.23
N TYR A 97 -16.69 -14.22 -30.76
CA TYR A 97 -17.78 -15.14 -30.42
C TYR A 97 -18.27 -15.82 -31.69
N VAL A 98 -18.50 -17.11 -31.63
CA VAL A 98 -19.09 -17.91 -32.67
C VAL A 98 -20.22 -18.75 -32.10
N THR A 99 -21.36 -18.77 -32.78
CA THR A 99 -22.50 -19.60 -32.38
C THR A 99 -22.18 -21.06 -32.58
N ILE A 100 -22.87 -21.94 -31.87
CA ILE A 100 -22.65 -23.40 -31.98
C ILE A 100 -22.78 -23.91 -33.40
N ASP A 101 -23.63 -23.29 -34.20
CA ASP A 101 -23.86 -23.65 -35.63
C ASP A 101 -22.69 -23.25 -36.54
N GLN A 102 -21.85 -22.29 -36.13
CA GLN A 102 -20.65 -21.86 -36.85
C GLN A 102 -19.44 -22.74 -36.48
N ILE A 103 -19.51 -23.48 -35.37
CA ILE A 103 -18.42 -24.36 -34.92
C ILE A 103 -18.60 -25.72 -35.59
N PRO A 104 -17.58 -26.22 -36.33
CA PRO A 104 -17.66 -27.54 -36.99
C PRO A 104 -18.03 -28.65 -35.99
N LYS A 105 -18.87 -29.59 -36.42
CA LYS A 105 -19.24 -30.74 -35.59
C LYS A 105 -18.01 -31.55 -35.14
N ASP A 106 -17.01 -31.66 -35.99
CA ASP A 106 -15.76 -32.36 -35.66
C ASP A 106 -15.00 -31.70 -34.53
N LEU A 107 -15.02 -30.36 -34.44
CA LEU A 107 -14.43 -29.65 -33.32
C LEU A 107 -15.23 -29.85 -32.03
N GLN A 108 -16.58 -29.77 -32.11
CA GLN A 108 -17.45 -30.04 -30.96
C GLN A 108 -17.20 -31.46 -30.44
N HIS A 109 -17.16 -32.45 -31.33
CA HIS A 109 -16.91 -33.86 -31.02
C HIS A 109 -15.49 -34.09 -30.47
N ALA A 110 -14.47 -33.41 -30.98
CA ALA A 110 -13.12 -33.53 -30.48
C ALA A 110 -13.01 -33.13 -28.99
N PHE A 111 -13.66 -32.01 -28.60
CA PHE A 111 -13.73 -31.59 -27.21
C PHE A 111 -14.54 -32.56 -26.34
N ILE A 112 -15.69 -32.99 -26.80
CA ILE A 112 -16.56 -33.96 -26.10
C ILE A 112 -15.81 -35.28 -25.90
N ALA A 113 -15.17 -35.79 -26.95
CA ALA A 113 -14.48 -37.09 -26.93
C ALA A 113 -13.32 -37.12 -25.94
N ILE A 114 -12.64 -36.01 -25.73
CA ILE A 114 -11.46 -35.97 -24.84
C ILE A 114 -11.74 -35.47 -23.43
N GLU A 115 -12.74 -34.61 -23.23
CA GLU A 115 -13.06 -34.00 -21.97
C GLU A 115 -14.25 -34.60 -21.24
N ASP A 116 -15.32 -34.99 -22.00
CA ASP A 116 -16.60 -35.39 -21.40
C ASP A 116 -17.41 -36.31 -22.33
N GLU A 117 -16.93 -37.54 -22.49
CA GLU A 117 -17.49 -38.58 -23.38
C GLU A 117 -19.02 -38.72 -23.34
N ARG A 118 -19.64 -38.51 -22.17
CA ARG A 118 -21.09 -38.64 -21.93
C ARG A 118 -21.77 -37.29 -21.70
N PHE A 119 -21.23 -36.22 -22.27
CA PHE A 119 -21.73 -34.85 -22.08
C PHE A 119 -23.25 -34.73 -22.27
N TYR A 120 -23.80 -35.34 -23.32
CA TYR A 120 -25.24 -35.28 -23.60
C TYR A 120 -26.09 -36.26 -22.75
N GLU A 121 -25.47 -37.17 -21.97
CA GLU A 121 -26.18 -38.20 -21.19
C GLU A 121 -26.40 -37.81 -19.72
N HIS A 122 -25.51 -37.02 -19.13
CA HIS A 122 -25.57 -36.65 -17.71
C HIS A 122 -26.19 -35.26 -17.52
N ASN A 123 -26.57 -34.95 -16.25
CA ASN A 123 -27.11 -33.64 -15.84
C ASN A 123 -26.09 -32.89 -14.95
N GLY A 124 -25.06 -32.35 -15.56
CA GLY A 124 -24.04 -31.52 -14.91
C GLY A 124 -22.88 -32.29 -14.27
N ILE A 125 -23.09 -33.50 -13.81
CA ILE A 125 -22.08 -34.41 -13.24
C ILE A 125 -22.15 -35.80 -13.84
N ASP A 126 -21.00 -36.37 -14.21
CA ASP A 126 -20.89 -37.73 -14.68
C ASP A 126 -20.57 -38.70 -13.52
N MET A 127 -21.62 -39.30 -12.95
CA MET A 127 -21.48 -40.26 -11.84
C MET A 127 -20.70 -41.51 -12.23
N ARG A 128 -20.85 -41.99 -13.51
CA ARG A 128 -20.11 -43.17 -13.99
C ARG A 128 -18.61 -42.86 -14.11
N GLY A 129 -18.28 -41.66 -14.63
CA GLY A 129 -16.89 -41.18 -14.70
C GLY A 129 -16.23 -40.99 -13.32
N ILE A 130 -16.97 -40.47 -12.35
CA ILE A 130 -16.50 -40.34 -10.95
C ILE A 130 -16.19 -41.73 -10.34
N LEU A 131 -17.11 -42.70 -10.51
CA LEU A 131 -16.89 -44.03 -9.97
C LEU A 131 -15.73 -44.77 -10.67
N ARG A 132 -15.57 -44.59 -11.98
CA ARG A 132 -14.44 -45.13 -12.75
C ARG A 132 -13.11 -44.52 -12.25
N ALA A 133 -13.03 -43.19 -12.14
CA ALA A 133 -11.82 -42.52 -11.64
C ALA A 133 -11.46 -42.91 -10.20
N ALA A 134 -12.45 -43.06 -9.31
CA ALA A 134 -12.26 -43.53 -7.95
C ALA A 134 -11.74 -44.99 -7.92
N SER A 135 -12.24 -45.89 -8.79
CA SER A 135 -11.77 -47.27 -8.85
C SER A 135 -10.33 -47.38 -9.37
N ILE A 136 -9.95 -46.57 -10.35
CA ILE A 136 -8.59 -46.48 -10.88
C ILE A 136 -7.62 -45.91 -9.82
N THR A 137 -7.99 -44.86 -9.16
CA THR A 137 -7.17 -44.25 -8.08
C THR A 137 -6.96 -45.23 -6.92
N LEU A 138 -7.98 -46.02 -6.56
CA LEU A 138 -7.85 -47.07 -5.52
C LEU A 138 -6.95 -48.24 -5.95
N SER A 139 -6.90 -48.56 -7.27
CA SER A 139 -6.11 -49.70 -7.78
C SER A 139 -4.67 -49.32 -8.13
N SER A 140 -4.43 -48.10 -8.64
CA SER A 140 -3.09 -47.68 -9.10
C SER A 140 -2.36 -46.75 -8.11
N GLY A 141 -3.06 -46.17 -7.12
CA GLY A 141 -2.49 -45.15 -6.22
C GLY A 141 -2.24 -43.79 -6.87
N GLU A 142 -2.51 -43.65 -8.18
CA GLU A 142 -2.31 -42.38 -8.93
C GLU A 142 -3.64 -41.80 -9.37
N MET A 143 -3.81 -40.48 -9.18
CA MET A 143 -4.94 -39.71 -9.73
C MET A 143 -4.69 -39.38 -11.20
N SER A 144 -4.80 -40.40 -12.08
CA SER A 144 -4.42 -40.25 -13.49
C SER A 144 -5.54 -39.80 -14.44
N GLN A 145 -6.81 -39.87 -14.03
CA GLN A 145 -7.94 -39.47 -14.87
C GLN A 145 -8.80 -38.37 -14.25
N GLY A 146 -9.12 -37.33 -15.03
CA GLY A 146 -10.09 -36.29 -14.68
C GLY A 146 -11.52 -36.80 -14.79
N ALA A 147 -12.37 -36.49 -13.82
CA ALA A 147 -13.80 -36.83 -13.83
C ALA A 147 -14.66 -35.54 -13.83
N SER A 148 -14.10 -34.41 -14.29
CA SER A 148 -14.82 -33.14 -14.36
C SER A 148 -15.51 -33.01 -15.71
N THR A 149 -16.79 -32.67 -15.70
CA THR A 149 -17.61 -32.48 -16.92
C THR A 149 -17.31 -31.11 -17.57
N ILE A 150 -17.66 -30.92 -18.82
CA ILE A 150 -17.61 -29.64 -19.56
C ILE A 150 -18.35 -28.56 -18.78
N THR A 151 -19.53 -28.89 -18.23
CA THR A 151 -20.33 -27.96 -17.39
C THR A 151 -19.58 -27.51 -16.15
N GLN A 152 -18.88 -28.42 -15.45
CA GLN A 152 -18.04 -28.07 -14.31
C GLN A 152 -16.83 -27.22 -14.70
N GLN A 153 -16.21 -27.48 -15.87
CA GLN A 153 -15.10 -26.73 -16.39
C GLN A 153 -15.54 -25.30 -16.79
N LEU A 154 -16.71 -25.14 -17.41
CA LEU A 154 -17.30 -23.85 -17.73
C LEU A 154 -17.47 -23.00 -16.47
N LEU A 155 -18.07 -23.56 -15.42
CA LEU A 155 -18.23 -22.90 -14.12
C LEU A 155 -16.90 -22.58 -13.47
N LYS A 156 -15.95 -23.52 -13.47
CA LYS A 156 -14.60 -23.29 -12.94
C LYS A 156 -13.91 -22.11 -13.62
N ASN A 157 -14.05 -21.99 -14.95
CA ASN A 157 -13.34 -20.97 -15.73
C ASN A 157 -14.01 -19.60 -15.67
N ASN A 158 -15.33 -19.53 -15.44
CA ASN A 158 -16.10 -18.28 -15.48
C ASN A 158 -16.55 -17.78 -14.10
N VAL A 159 -16.59 -18.64 -13.06
CA VAL A 159 -17.16 -18.32 -11.75
C VAL A 159 -16.12 -18.41 -10.64
N PHE A 160 -15.10 -19.28 -10.77
CA PHE A 160 -14.13 -19.54 -9.72
C PHE A 160 -12.72 -19.17 -10.15
N ASN A 161 -11.97 -18.51 -9.24
CA ASN A 161 -10.54 -18.27 -9.43
C ASN A 161 -9.76 -19.43 -8.78
N ALA A 162 -9.13 -20.28 -9.59
CA ALA A 162 -8.45 -21.49 -9.13
C ALA A 162 -6.92 -21.28 -8.89
N PHE A 163 -6.43 -20.03 -8.81
CA PHE A 163 -5.02 -19.73 -8.59
C PHE A 163 -4.68 -19.72 -7.08
N ASN A 164 -3.60 -20.41 -6.71
CA ASN A 164 -3.04 -20.46 -5.34
C ASN A 164 -3.98 -20.97 -4.22
N GLU A 165 -4.92 -21.83 -4.54
CA GLU A 165 -5.85 -22.38 -3.57
C GLU A 165 -5.19 -23.40 -2.64
N SER A 166 -5.51 -23.33 -1.35
CA SER A 166 -5.23 -24.40 -0.38
C SER A 166 -6.02 -25.67 -0.70
N THR A 167 -5.61 -26.81 -0.15
CA THR A 167 -6.31 -28.10 -0.33
C THR A 167 -7.78 -28.04 0.12
N ILE A 168 -8.08 -27.27 1.18
CA ILE A 168 -9.43 -27.11 1.70
C ILE A 168 -10.29 -26.30 0.74
N GLU A 169 -9.74 -25.21 0.19
CA GLU A 169 -10.41 -24.35 -0.79
C GLU A 169 -10.72 -25.11 -2.09
N LYS A 170 -9.78 -25.94 -2.56
CA LYS A 170 -10.00 -26.84 -3.70
C LYS A 170 -11.18 -27.79 -3.49
N ILE A 171 -11.31 -28.34 -2.28
CA ILE A 171 -12.45 -29.25 -1.94
C ILE A 171 -13.75 -28.44 -1.91
N LYS A 172 -13.77 -27.27 -1.26
CA LYS A 172 -14.96 -26.40 -1.21
C LYS A 172 -15.43 -26.01 -2.61
N ARG A 173 -14.50 -25.48 -3.41
CA ARG A 173 -14.79 -25.13 -4.82
C ARG A 173 -15.33 -26.33 -5.60
N LYS A 174 -14.72 -27.50 -5.46
CA LYS A 174 -15.15 -28.69 -6.20
C LYS A 174 -16.59 -29.13 -5.85
N VAL A 175 -16.99 -28.98 -4.58
CA VAL A 175 -18.38 -29.23 -4.15
C VAL A 175 -19.33 -28.18 -4.74
N GLN A 176 -18.94 -26.90 -4.72
CA GLN A 176 -19.73 -25.82 -5.31
C GLN A 176 -19.84 -25.95 -6.83
N GLU A 177 -18.76 -26.31 -7.54
CA GLU A 177 -18.79 -26.61 -8.99
C GLU A 177 -19.82 -27.69 -9.32
N GLN A 178 -19.83 -28.80 -8.55
CA GLN A 178 -20.78 -29.89 -8.79
C GLN A 178 -22.25 -29.48 -8.56
N TYR A 179 -22.47 -28.72 -7.46
CA TYR A 179 -23.80 -28.19 -7.15
C TYR A 179 -24.30 -27.22 -8.22
N LEU A 180 -23.46 -26.27 -8.62
CA LEU A 180 -23.80 -25.28 -9.65
C LEU A 180 -23.95 -25.93 -11.03
N ALA A 181 -23.16 -26.97 -11.36
CA ALA A 181 -23.30 -27.68 -12.63
C ALA A 181 -24.68 -28.34 -12.80
N ILE A 182 -25.18 -28.97 -11.72
CA ILE A 182 -26.55 -29.52 -11.75
C ILE A 182 -27.58 -28.40 -11.90
N LYS A 183 -27.38 -27.27 -11.22
CA LYS A 183 -28.30 -26.12 -11.31
C LYS A 183 -28.27 -25.48 -12.70
N LEU A 184 -27.07 -25.29 -13.28
CA LEU A 184 -26.91 -24.67 -14.60
C LEU A 184 -27.64 -25.46 -15.68
N GLU A 185 -27.54 -26.78 -15.66
CA GLU A 185 -28.23 -27.64 -16.64
C GLU A 185 -29.77 -27.71 -16.45
N THR A 186 -30.31 -27.15 -15.36
CA THR A 186 -31.77 -26.95 -15.25
C THR A 186 -32.26 -25.68 -15.95
N VAL A 187 -31.38 -24.73 -16.25
CA VAL A 187 -31.72 -23.41 -16.81
C VAL A 187 -31.11 -23.19 -18.21
N MET A 188 -30.14 -24.00 -18.62
CA MET A 188 -29.38 -23.86 -19.86
C MET A 188 -29.30 -25.16 -20.64
N SER A 189 -29.44 -25.10 -21.97
CA SER A 189 -29.34 -26.29 -22.82
C SER A 189 -27.89 -26.79 -22.95
N LYS A 190 -27.73 -28.08 -23.29
CA LYS A 190 -26.40 -28.67 -23.53
C LYS A 190 -25.63 -27.93 -24.62
N ASP A 191 -26.30 -27.58 -25.72
CA ASP A 191 -25.70 -26.85 -26.84
C ASP A 191 -25.26 -25.45 -26.40
N SER A 192 -26.06 -24.75 -25.60
CA SER A 192 -25.66 -23.45 -25.03
C SER A 192 -24.51 -23.58 -24.06
N ILE A 193 -24.43 -24.63 -23.23
CA ILE A 193 -23.31 -24.90 -22.34
C ILE A 193 -22.05 -25.18 -23.16
N LEU A 194 -22.13 -26.01 -24.20
CA LEU A 194 -21.00 -26.32 -25.08
C LEU A 194 -20.52 -25.07 -25.84
N GLU A 195 -21.44 -24.27 -26.37
CA GLU A 195 -21.16 -22.99 -27.02
C GLU A 195 -20.38 -22.06 -26.14
N ASN A 196 -20.86 -21.83 -24.90
CA ASN A 196 -20.19 -20.99 -23.93
C ASN A 196 -18.82 -21.55 -23.56
N TYR A 197 -18.70 -22.87 -23.36
CA TYR A 197 -17.42 -23.50 -23.05
C TYR A 197 -16.40 -23.29 -24.17
N LEU A 198 -16.77 -23.57 -25.42
CA LEU A 198 -15.90 -23.43 -26.59
C LEU A 198 -15.50 -21.99 -26.87
N ASN A 199 -16.32 -21.01 -26.49
CA ASN A 199 -16.01 -19.61 -26.60
C ASN A 199 -15.16 -19.05 -25.41
N THR A 200 -15.00 -19.79 -24.30
CA THR A 200 -14.32 -19.30 -23.10
C THR A 200 -13.04 -20.02 -22.74
N ILE A 201 -12.83 -21.24 -23.22
CA ILE A 201 -11.69 -22.05 -22.81
C ILE A 201 -10.34 -21.44 -23.22
N ASN A 202 -9.36 -21.52 -22.32
CA ASN A 202 -7.98 -21.12 -22.60
C ASN A 202 -7.30 -22.19 -23.47
N LEU A 203 -6.82 -21.79 -24.63
CA LEU A 203 -6.18 -22.65 -25.62
C LEU A 203 -4.70 -22.28 -25.86
N GLY A 204 -4.05 -21.67 -24.87
CA GLY A 204 -2.63 -21.30 -24.94
C GLY A 204 -2.37 -20.04 -25.75
N ASN A 205 -1.15 -19.48 -25.70
CA ASN A 205 -0.71 -18.26 -26.39
C ASN A 205 -1.65 -17.04 -26.23
N GLY A 206 -2.43 -16.99 -25.14
CA GLY A 206 -3.41 -15.93 -24.95
C GLY A 206 -4.69 -16.08 -25.80
N TYR A 207 -4.89 -17.20 -26.48
CA TYR A 207 -6.10 -17.50 -27.23
C TYR A 207 -7.17 -18.09 -26.32
N TYR A 208 -8.27 -17.38 -26.19
CA TYR A 208 -9.45 -17.83 -25.46
C TYR A 208 -10.63 -18.03 -26.44
N GLY A 209 -11.18 -19.22 -26.43
CA GLY A 209 -12.20 -19.66 -27.37
C GLY A 209 -11.64 -20.18 -28.71
N VAL A 210 -12.43 -21.04 -29.34
CA VAL A 210 -12.03 -21.83 -30.52
C VAL A 210 -11.77 -20.98 -31.75
N GLN A 211 -12.48 -19.87 -31.93
CA GLN A 211 -12.27 -18.96 -33.06
C GLN A 211 -10.93 -18.27 -32.99
N ALA A 212 -10.55 -17.79 -31.79
CA ALA A 212 -9.24 -17.17 -31.56
C ALA A 212 -8.11 -18.19 -31.77
N ALA A 213 -8.29 -19.42 -31.32
CA ALA A 213 -7.33 -20.50 -31.52
C ALA A 213 -7.19 -20.88 -33.02
N ALA A 214 -8.31 -20.98 -33.75
CA ALA A 214 -8.30 -21.28 -35.21
C ALA A 214 -7.51 -20.21 -35.98
N ARG A 215 -7.77 -18.92 -35.72
CA ARG A 215 -7.03 -17.82 -36.33
C ARG A 215 -5.58 -17.79 -35.92
N GLY A 216 -5.34 -17.98 -34.60
CA GLY A 216 -3.97 -17.85 -34.05
C GLY A 216 -3.05 -19.01 -34.39
N TYR A 217 -3.57 -20.25 -34.52
CA TYR A 217 -2.76 -21.40 -34.82
C TYR A 217 -2.74 -21.76 -36.32
N PHE A 218 -3.82 -21.49 -37.04
CA PHE A 218 -3.96 -21.92 -38.41
C PHE A 218 -4.30 -20.82 -39.41
N ASN A 219 -4.47 -19.57 -38.92
CA ASN A 219 -4.88 -18.41 -39.73
C ASN A 219 -6.18 -18.69 -40.55
N LYS A 220 -7.11 -19.46 -39.91
CA LYS A 220 -8.39 -19.88 -40.51
C LYS A 220 -9.58 -19.39 -39.69
N ASP A 221 -10.73 -19.30 -40.31
CA ASP A 221 -11.99 -19.26 -39.57
C ASP A 221 -12.23 -20.63 -38.93
N VAL A 222 -12.92 -20.66 -37.78
CA VAL A 222 -13.17 -21.92 -37.06
C VAL A 222 -13.95 -22.92 -37.93
N SER A 223 -14.84 -22.42 -38.80
CA SER A 223 -15.63 -23.22 -39.74
C SER A 223 -14.82 -23.93 -40.83
N GLU A 224 -13.55 -23.53 -41.03
CA GLU A 224 -12.66 -24.05 -42.06
C GLU A 224 -11.65 -25.08 -41.54
N LEU A 225 -11.71 -25.43 -40.25
CA LEU A 225 -10.78 -26.37 -39.64
C LEU A 225 -10.99 -27.81 -40.15
N SER A 226 -9.91 -28.51 -40.48
CA SER A 226 -9.90 -29.94 -40.73
C SER A 226 -10.02 -30.76 -39.44
N ILE A 227 -10.34 -32.02 -39.53
CA ILE A 227 -10.43 -32.96 -38.38
C ILE A 227 -9.11 -32.99 -37.61
N SER A 228 -7.97 -33.02 -38.28
CA SER A 228 -6.66 -33.02 -37.66
C SER A 228 -6.39 -31.72 -36.89
N GLU A 229 -6.77 -30.54 -37.44
CA GLU A 229 -6.66 -29.23 -36.81
C GLU A 229 -7.60 -29.11 -35.59
N CYS A 230 -8.84 -29.62 -35.69
CA CYS A 230 -9.78 -29.73 -34.58
C CYS A 230 -9.20 -30.54 -33.42
N ALA A 231 -8.54 -31.66 -33.71
CA ALA A 231 -7.92 -32.51 -32.71
C ALA A 231 -6.68 -31.84 -32.07
N VAL A 232 -5.89 -31.06 -32.83
CA VAL A 232 -4.79 -30.23 -32.29
C VAL A 232 -5.30 -29.22 -31.26
N ILE A 233 -6.36 -28.48 -31.61
CA ILE A 233 -6.95 -27.46 -30.73
C ILE A 233 -7.51 -28.10 -29.46
N ALA A 234 -8.29 -29.19 -29.60
CA ALA A 234 -8.86 -29.91 -28.45
C ALA A 234 -7.80 -30.50 -27.52
N SER A 235 -6.61 -30.83 -28.04
CA SER A 235 -5.49 -31.37 -27.26
C SER A 235 -4.90 -30.41 -26.26
N ILE A 236 -5.08 -29.09 -26.45
CA ILE A 236 -4.47 -28.04 -25.61
C ILE A 236 -5.11 -27.98 -24.22
N THR A 237 -6.37 -28.36 -24.09
CA THR A 237 -7.25 -28.12 -22.91
C THR A 237 -6.65 -28.53 -21.57
N LYS A 238 -6.02 -29.71 -21.50
CA LYS A 238 -5.48 -30.27 -20.24
C LYS A 238 -4.36 -29.42 -19.63
N SER A 239 -3.55 -28.78 -20.46
CA SER A 239 -2.41 -27.95 -20.03
C SER A 239 -2.06 -26.94 -21.13
N PRO A 240 -2.71 -25.76 -21.16
CA PRO A 240 -2.54 -24.78 -22.23
C PRO A 240 -1.09 -24.35 -22.52
N THR A 241 -0.26 -24.33 -21.50
CA THR A 241 1.17 -24.03 -21.63
C THR A 241 1.97 -25.28 -22.04
N GLY A 242 1.76 -26.41 -21.38
CA GLY A 242 2.55 -27.63 -21.57
C GLY A 242 2.17 -28.45 -22.81
N LEU A 243 0.99 -28.19 -23.42
CA LEU A 243 0.50 -28.82 -24.64
C LEU A 243 0.30 -27.80 -25.78
N ASN A 244 1.01 -26.69 -25.69
CA ASN A 244 1.01 -25.67 -26.74
C ASN A 244 1.59 -26.25 -28.04
N PRO A 245 0.85 -26.25 -29.17
CA PRO A 245 1.29 -26.93 -30.38
C PRO A 245 2.49 -26.29 -31.07
N ILE A 246 2.77 -25.00 -30.82
CA ILE A 246 3.95 -24.31 -31.35
C ILE A 246 5.18 -24.58 -30.48
N ARG A 247 5.01 -24.52 -29.12
CA ARG A 247 6.15 -24.65 -28.20
C ARG A 247 6.49 -26.10 -27.84
N HIS A 248 5.51 -26.98 -27.90
CA HIS A 248 5.59 -28.39 -27.46
C HIS A 248 4.85 -29.31 -28.45
N ALA A 249 5.22 -29.22 -29.73
CA ALA A 249 4.58 -29.92 -30.82
C ALA A 249 4.48 -31.45 -30.56
N ASP A 250 5.56 -32.07 -30.09
CA ASP A 250 5.59 -33.52 -29.81
C ASP A 250 4.54 -33.92 -28.76
N ARG A 251 4.46 -33.17 -27.65
CA ARG A 251 3.48 -33.47 -26.58
C ARG A 251 2.02 -33.25 -27.04
N ASN A 252 1.81 -32.23 -27.86
CA ASN A 252 0.49 -31.96 -28.42
C ASN A 252 0.13 -33.07 -29.39
N LYS A 253 1.08 -33.56 -30.23
CA LYS A 253 0.87 -34.67 -31.18
C LYS A 253 0.48 -35.98 -30.50
N ASP A 254 1.12 -36.31 -29.39
CA ASP A 254 0.75 -37.48 -28.59
C ASP A 254 -0.70 -37.35 -28.09
N ARG A 255 -1.09 -36.16 -27.65
CA ARG A 255 -2.44 -35.90 -27.16
C ARG A 255 -3.46 -35.84 -28.31
N GLN A 256 -3.10 -35.27 -29.48
CA GLN A 256 -3.92 -35.26 -30.69
C GLN A 256 -4.26 -36.67 -31.14
N SER A 257 -3.27 -37.58 -31.14
CA SER A 257 -3.49 -38.99 -31.47
C SER A 257 -4.54 -39.64 -30.57
N GLN A 258 -4.52 -39.27 -29.27
CA GLN A 258 -5.53 -39.77 -28.31
C GLN A 258 -6.91 -39.15 -28.58
N VAL A 259 -7.01 -37.85 -28.98
CA VAL A 259 -8.27 -37.20 -29.35
C VAL A 259 -8.88 -37.93 -30.56
N LEU A 260 -8.09 -38.10 -31.62
CA LEU A 260 -8.55 -38.78 -32.86
C LEU A 260 -8.99 -40.23 -32.58
N LEU A 261 -8.23 -40.95 -31.74
CA LEU A 261 -8.61 -42.31 -31.34
C LEU A 261 -9.95 -42.34 -30.58
N ASN A 262 -10.12 -41.40 -29.62
CA ASN A 262 -11.38 -41.32 -28.88
C ASN A 262 -12.54 -40.93 -29.76
N MET A 263 -12.36 -39.99 -30.74
CA MET A 263 -13.40 -39.66 -31.72
C MET A 263 -13.82 -40.87 -32.54
N LYS A 264 -12.87 -41.70 -32.95
CA LYS A 264 -13.17 -42.95 -33.69
C LYS A 264 -13.87 -43.97 -32.82
N GLU A 265 -13.36 -44.23 -31.59
CA GLU A 265 -13.97 -45.20 -30.67
C GLU A 265 -15.38 -44.81 -30.23
N GLN A 266 -15.70 -43.53 -30.24
CA GLN A 266 -17.02 -43.00 -29.93
C GLN A 266 -17.89 -42.78 -31.18
N GLU A 267 -17.46 -43.29 -32.35
CA GLU A 267 -18.17 -43.27 -33.63
C GLU A 267 -18.47 -41.85 -34.15
N TYR A 268 -17.66 -40.83 -33.77
CA TYR A 268 -17.76 -39.47 -34.29
C TYR A 268 -17.10 -39.32 -35.65
N ILE A 269 -16.09 -40.11 -35.96
CA ILE A 269 -15.39 -40.18 -37.24
C ILE A 269 -15.27 -41.65 -37.69
N SER A 270 -15.27 -41.87 -38.98
CA SER A 270 -15.05 -43.20 -39.59
C SER A 270 -13.58 -43.65 -39.49
N GLN A 271 -13.31 -44.92 -39.83
CA GLN A 271 -11.93 -45.41 -39.90
C GLN A 271 -11.13 -44.67 -40.97
N GLU A 272 -11.74 -44.37 -42.12
CA GLU A 272 -11.11 -43.66 -43.24
C GLU A 272 -10.74 -42.23 -42.84
N GLU A 273 -11.63 -41.48 -42.21
CA GLU A 273 -11.38 -40.13 -41.70
C GLU A 273 -10.31 -40.11 -40.62
N TYR A 274 -10.28 -41.13 -39.74
CA TYR A 274 -9.23 -41.31 -38.75
C TYR A 274 -7.86 -41.49 -39.40
N ASP A 275 -7.76 -42.39 -40.39
CA ASP A 275 -6.50 -42.70 -41.08
C ASP A 275 -6.00 -41.48 -41.87
N GLU A 276 -6.89 -40.70 -42.48
CA GLU A 276 -6.57 -39.45 -43.15
C GLU A 276 -6.06 -38.41 -42.15
N ALA A 277 -6.76 -38.19 -41.03
CA ALA A 277 -6.37 -37.21 -40.01
C ALA A 277 -5.04 -37.54 -39.31
N VAL A 278 -4.73 -38.84 -39.08
CA VAL A 278 -3.45 -39.28 -38.50
C VAL A 278 -2.30 -39.12 -39.50
N SER A 279 -2.58 -39.25 -40.82
CA SER A 279 -1.54 -39.09 -41.87
C SER A 279 -1.30 -37.63 -42.24
N ASP A 280 -2.13 -36.68 -41.81
CA ASP A 280 -2.03 -35.27 -42.08
C ASP A 280 -0.86 -34.64 -41.28
N ASP A 281 0.09 -34.00 -42.00
CA ASP A 281 1.19 -33.27 -41.36
C ASP A 281 0.74 -31.88 -40.89
N VAL A 282 -0.21 -31.85 -39.97
CA VAL A 282 -0.84 -30.63 -39.44
C VAL A 282 0.19 -29.68 -38.77
N TYR A 283 1.25 -30.23 -38.19
CA TYR A 283 2.26 -29.45 -37.48
C TYR A 283 3.16 -28.64 -38.40
N ALA A 284 3.34 -29.07 -39.65
CA ALA A 284 4.04 -28.28 -40.67
C ALA A 284 3.33 -26.95 -40.98
N ARG A 285 2.02 -26.89 -40.76
CA ARG A 285 1.22 -25.65 -40.94
C ARG A 285 1.41 -24.65 -39.80
N LEU A 286 1.97 -25.07 -38.69
CA LEU A 286 2.30 -24.22 -37.53
C LEU A 286 3.71 -23.62 -37.60
N GLU A 287 4.57 -24.12 -38.50
CA GLU A 287 5.92 -23.62 -38.72
C GLU A 287 5.88 -22.22 -39.38
N GLY A 288 6.64 -21.26 -38.82
CA GLY A 288 6.71 -19.91 -39.34
C GLY A 288 5.57 -18.96 -38.88
N ILE A 289 4.68 -19.42 -38.04
CA ILE A 289 3.74 -18.52 -37.37
C ILE A 289 4.51 -17.72 -36.32
N GLU A 290 4.76 -16.43 -36.61
CA GLU A 290 5.18 -15.50 -35.56
C GLU A 290 4.11 -15.51 -34.48
N LEU A 291 4.50 -15.89 -33.25
CA LEU A 291 3.65 -15.74 -32.08
C LEU A 291 3.20 -14.28 -32.07
N ALA A 292 1.93 -14.03 -32.37
CA ALA A 292 1.37 -12.69 -32.24
C ALA A 292 1.79 -12.19 -30.86
N GLY A 293 2.72 -11.22 -30.87
CA GLY A 293 3.20 -10.67 -29.63
C GLY A 293 1.97 -10.31 -28.83
N THR A 294 1.90 -10.80 -27.62
CA THR A 294 0.92 -10.33 -26.67
C THR A 294 1.18 -8.85 -26.50
N SER A 295 0.59 -8.03 -27.37
CA SER A 295 0.47 -6.59 -27.15
C SER A 295 -0.51 -6.42 -25.98
N THR A 296 -0.08 -6.83 -24.81
CA THR A 296 -0.68 -6.37 -23.57
C THR A 296 -0.18 -4.94 -23.43
N THR A 297 -1.01 -3.97 -23.76
CA THR A 297 -0.76 -2.59 -23.38
C THR A 297 -0.46 -2.59 -21.89
N THR A 298 0.73 -2.13 -21.54
CA THR A 298 1.12 -2.02 -20.13
C THR A 298 0.29 -0.89 -19.51
N TYR A 299 -0.47 -1.20 -18.46
CA TYR A 299 -1.28 -0.21 -17.74
C TYR A 299 -0.38 0.74 -16.96
N SER A 300 -0.83 1.98 -16.77
CA SER A 300 -0.16 2.92 -15.87
C SER A 300 -0.24 2.42 -14.42
N TYR A 301 0.60 2.97 -13.53
CA TYR A 301 0.52 2.69 -12.09
C TYR A 301 -0.84 3.12 -11.51
N PHE A 302 -1.40 4.21 -12.04
CA PHE A 302 -2.74 4.67 -11.66
C PHE A 302 -3.81 3.63 -11.98
N VAL A 303 -3.79 3.07 -13.20
CA VAL A 303 -4.76 2.06 -13.63
C VAL A 303 -4.63 0.77 -12.82
N ASP A 304 -3.40 0.34 -12.48
CA ASP A 304 -3.22 -0.82 -11.61
C ASP A 304 -3.89 -0.60 -10.24
N GLU A 305 -3.75 0.60 -9.64
CA GLU A 305 -4.35 0.90 -8.34
C GLU A 305 -5.86 1.11 -8.42
N LEU A 306 -6.36 1.70 -9.51
CA LEU A 306 -7.79 1.77 -9.79
C LEU A 306 -8.41 0.36 -9.83
N ILE A 307 -7.76 -0.61 -10.49
CA ILE A 307 -8.23 -2.01 -10.54
C ILE A 307 -8.24 -2.63 -9.13
N ASN A 308 -7.23 -2.34 -8.30
CA ASN A 308 -7.19 -2.81 -6.92
C ASN A 308 -8.36 -2.25 -6.10
N GLN A 309 -8.60 -0.93 -6.17
CA GLN A 309 -9.73 -0.30 -5.49
C GLN A 309 -11.06 -0.85 -6.01
N LEU A 310 -11.26 -0.93 -7.33
CA LEU A 310 -12.50 -1.45 -7.91
C LEU A 310 -12.76 -2.90 -7.50
N THR A 311 -11.72 -3.74 -7.44
CA THR A 311 -11.84 -5.12 -6.95
C THR A 311 -12.31 -5.13 -5.49
N SER A 312 -11.66 -4.33 -4.63
CA SER A 312 -12.04 -4.21 -3.21
C SER A 312 -13.47 -3.69 -3.02
N ASP A 313 -13.88 -2.69 -3.80
CA ASP A 313 -15.21 -2.09 -3.71
C ASP A 313 -16.30 -3.07 -4.21
N LEU A 314 -16.06 -3.83 -5.27
CA LEU A 314 -16.96 -4.89 -5.73
C LEU A 314 -17.12 -5.99 -4.66
N MET A 315 -16.04 -6.35 -3.98
CA MET A 315 -16.10 -7.32 -2.88
C MET A 315 -16.87 -6.78 -1.68
N SER A 316 -16.55 -5.58 -1.23
CA SER A 316 -17.10 -5.00 0.01
C SER A 316 -18.52 -4.47 -0.15
N GLN A 317 -18.85 -3.79 -1.25
CA GLN A 317 -20.15 -3.15 -1.47
C GLN A 317 -21.17 -4.07 -2.16
N LYS A 318 -20.70 -5.03 -3.01
CA LYS A 318 -21.57 -5.92 -3.78
C LYS A 318 -21.51 -7.38 -3.34
N GLY A 319 -20.61 -7.72 -2.43
CA GLY A 319 -20.47 -9.09 -1.91
C GLY A 319 -19.88 -10.08 -2.91
N TYR A 320 -19.19 -9.60 -3.95
CA TYR A 320 -18.52 -10.47 -4.91
C TYR A 320 -17.29 -11.15 -4.29
N THR A 321 -16.98 -12.34 -4.75
CA THR A 321 -15.66 -12.93 -4.50
C THR A 321 -14.63 -12.19 -5.36
N GLU A 322 -13.36 -12.24 -4.98
CA GLU A 322 -12.26 -11.67 -5.76
C GLU A 322 -12.26 -12.17 -7.23
N ALA A 323 -12.55 -13.45 -7.43
CA ALA A 323 -12.66 -14.05 -8.75
C ALA A 323 -13.80 -13.47 -9.58
N GLN A 324 -14.96 -13.25 -8.96
CA GLN A 324 -16.11 -12.63 -9.62
C GLN A 324 -15.82 -11.16 -9.96
N ALA A 325 -15.24 -10.41 -9.03
CA ALA A 325 -14.84 -9.03 -9.25
C ALA A 325 -13.81 -8.92 -10.39
N THR A 326 -12.77 -9.76 -10.37
CA THR A 326 -11.76 -9.82 -11.42
C THR A 326 -12.40 -10.20 -12.78
N SER A 327 -13.29 -11.19 -12.80
CA SER A 327 -13.99 -11.57 -14.04
C SER A 327 -14.82 -10.40 -14.59
N LEU A 328 -15.57 -9.72 -13.73
CA LEU A 328 -16.38 -8.56 -14.11
C LEU A 328 -15.51 -7.41 -14.65
N ILE A 329 -14.41 -7.08 -13.97
CA ILE A 329 -13.47 -6.01 -14.38
C ILE A 329 -12.89 -6.27 -15.77
N TYR A 330 -12.48 -7.51 -16.07
CA TYR A 330 -11.80 -7.79 -17.34
C TYR A 330 -12.73 -8.26 -18.46
N ARG A 331 -13.97 -8.63 -18.14
CA ARG A 331 -14.90 -9.30 -19.10
C ARG A 331 -16.32 -8.75 -19.10
N GLY A 332 -16.66 -7.90 -18.12
CA GLY A 332 -18.01 -7.40 -17.91
C GLY A 332 -18.37 -6.19 -18.77
N GLY A 333 -17.46 -5.66 -19.57
CA GLY A 333 -17.72 -4.48 -20.40
C GLY A 333 -18.05 -3.23 -19.60
N LEU A 334 -17.39 -3.06 -18.45
CA LEU A 334 -17.62 -1.93 -17.58
C LEU A 334 -17.16 -0.62 -18.23
N GLN A 335 -17.81 0.46 -17.86
CA GLN A 335 -17.38 1.82 -18.13
C GLN A 335 -16.96 2.44 -16.80
N VAL A 336 -15.64 2.65 -16.61
CA VAL A 336 -15.07 3.14 -15.37
C VAL A 336 -14.63 4.59 -15.56
N TYR A 337 -15.24 5.52 -14.85
CA TYR A 337 -14.91 6.94 -14.90
C TYR A 337 -13.88 7.25 -13.80
N SER A 338 -12.64 7.32 -14.20
CA SER A 338 -11.53 7.53 -13.28
C SER A 338 -11.40 9.00 -12.85
N THR A 339 -10.62 9.23 -11.82
CA THR A 339 -10.27 10.57 -11.35
C THR A 339 -8.98 11.10 -11.99
N GLN A 340 -8.29 10.29 -12.80
CA GLN A 340 -7.02 10.65 -13.43
C GLN A 340 -7.19 11.88 -14.34
N ASP A 341 -6.25 12.79 -14.23
CA ASP A 341 -6.06 13.87 -15.18
C ASP A 341 -4.87 13.51 -16.08
N THR A 342 -5.15 13.25 -17.35
CA THR A 342 -4.16 12.77 -18.30
C THR A 342 -3.04 13.79 -18.55
N MET A 343 -3.35 15.08 -18.58
CA MET A 343 -2.36 16.15 -18.75
C MET A 343 -1.44 16.23 -17.54
N MET A 344 -1.99 16.20 -16.32
CA MET A 344 -1.19 16.22 -15.10
C MET A 344 -0.31 14.96 -14.99
N GLN A 345 -0.85 13.80 -15.35
CA GLN A 345 -0.10 12.54 -15.34
C GLN A 345 1.09 12.60 -16.30
N GLN A 346 0.87 13.09 -17.53
CA GLN A 346 1.93 13.22 -18.52
C GLN A 346 3.04 14.17 -18.05
N ILE A 347 2.69 15.32 -17.46
CA ILE A 347 3.68 16.25 -16.88
C ILE A 347 4.53 15.55 -15.83
N ALA A 348 3.90 14.77 -14.94
CA ALA A 348 4.62 14.07 -13.90
C ALA A 348 5.55 12.98 -14.46
N ASP A 349 5.08 12.20 -15.43
CA ASP A 349 5.85 11.16 -16.08
C ASP A 349 7.05 11.75 -16.84
N ASP A 350 6.86 12.82 -17.60
CA ASP A 350 7.93 13.50 -18.35
C ASP A 350 9.02 14.05 -17.42
N VAL A 351 8.63 14.76 -16.35
CA VAL A 351 9.61 15.35 -15.43
C VAL A 351 10.35 14.29 -14.61
N ILE A 352 9.65 13.23 -14.16
CA ILE A 352 10.29 12.16 -13.39
C ILE A 352 11.25 11.33 -14.27
N ASN A 353 10.93 11.14 -15.54
CA ASN A 353 11.76 10.36 -16.46
C ASN A 353 12.83 11.20 -17.17
N ASP A 354 12.82 12.53 -17.02
CA ASP A 354 13.91 13.35 -17.54
C ASP A 354 15.22 13.08 -16.77
N LEU A 355 16.16 12.47 -17.48
CA LEU A 355 17.49 12.12 -16.93
C LEU A 355 18.26 13.34 -16.42
N GLY A 356 17.96 14.55 -16.92
CA GLY A 356 18.57 15.80 -16.47
C GLY A 356 18.25 16.17 -15.01
N ASN A 357 17.22 15.58 -14.43
CA ASN A 357 16.84 15.77 -13.02
C ASN A 357 17.68 14.95 -12.03
N TYR A 358 18.61 14.11 -12.52
CA TYR A 358 19.46 13.23 -11.73
C TYR A 358 20.92 13.45 -12.06
N ASN A 359 21.74 13.59 -11.01
CA ASN A 359 23.19 13.77 -11.16
C ASN A 359 23.92 12.45 -11.48
N ASP A 360 23.27 11.31 -11.25
CA ASP A 360 23.79 9.98 -11.57
C ASP A 360 22.65 9.09 -12.11
N ASN A 361 22.87 8.52 -13.28
CA ASN A 361 21.94 7.62 -13.98
C ASN A 361 22.56 6.25 -14.25
N THR A 362 23.70 5.93 -13.62
CA THR A 362 24.44 4.70 -13.89
C THR A 362 23.99 3.52 -13.04
N HIS A 363 23.33 3.77 -11.92
CA HIS A 363 22.87 2.72 -11.02
C HIS A 363 21.60 2.03 -11.52
N PHE A 364 21.54 0.72 -11.34
CA PHE A 364 20.33 -0.08 -11.55
C PHE A 364 20.22 -1.19 -10.51
N SER A 365 19.00 -1.69 -10.27
CA SER A 365 18.74 -2.86 -9.44
C SER A 365 18.52 -4.09 -10.30
N ILE A 366 19.07 -5.22 -9.84
CA ILE A 366 18.87 -6.54 -10.45
C ILE A 366 17.51 -7.09 -9.99
N ASN A 367 16.61 -7.36 -10.92
CA ASN A 367 15.38 -8.10 -10.68
C ASN A 367 15.52 -9.47 -11.35
N TYR A 368 15.65 -10.49 -10.53
CA TYR A 368 15.86 -11.87 -10.97
C TYR A 368 14.81 -12.81 -10.38
N ALA A 369 14.22 -13.61 -11.23
CA ALA A 369 13.32 -14.69 -10.84
C ALA A 369 13.65 -15.94 -11.64
N LEU A 370 13.80 -17.08 -10.97
CA LEU A 370 14.11 -18.37 -11.58
C LEU A 370 13.21 -19.45 -11.00
N THR A 371 12.59 -20.24 -11.86
CA THR A 371 11.84 -21.43 -11.49
C THR A 371 12.56 -22.65 -12.06
N ILE A 372 12.95 -23.57 -11.18
CA ILE A 372 13.56 -24.83 -11.56
C ILE A 372 12.57 -25.96 -11.33
N LYS A 373 12.35 -26.80 -12.35
CA LYS A 373 11.65 -28.06 -12.22
C LYS A 373 12.65 -29.09 -11.73
N GLN A 374 12.47 -29.61 -10.53
CA GLN A 374 13.32 -30.60 -9.91
C GLN A 374 13.16 -31.99 -10.57
N THR A 375 14.13 -32.88 -10.35
CA THR A 375 14.11 -34.25 -10.88
C THR A 375 12.95 -35.09 -10.37
N ASP A 376 12.35 -34.76 -9.23
CA ASP A 376 11.15 -35.36 -8.67
C ASP A 376 9.85 -34.79 -9.22
N GLY A 377 9.95 -33.80 -10.13
CA GLY A 377 8.82 -33.11 -10.76
C GLY A 377 8.26 -31.93 -9.97
N SER A 378 8.79 -31.64 -8.77
CA SER A 378 8.44 -30.45 -7.99
C SER A 378 9.07 -29.19 -8.59
N PHE A 379 8.56 -28.00 -8.16
CA PHE A 379 9.08 -26.71 -8.60
C PHE A 379 9.72 -25.97 -7.44
N SER A 380 10.93 -25.46 -7.66
CA SER A 380 11.64 -24.57 -6.75
C SER A 380 11.68 -23.17 -7.32
N TYR A 381 11.41 -22.15 -6.46
CA TYR A 381 11.32 -20.77 -6.84
C TYR A 381 12.44 -19.96 -6.18
N TYR A 382 13.17 -19.22 -6.98
CA TYR A 382 14.28 -18.38 -6.55
C TYR A 382 14.08 -16.95 -7.02
N SER A 383 14.53 -15.99 -6.21
CA SER A 383 14.40 -14.56 -6.49
C SER A 383 15.75 -13.85 -6.33
N HIS A 384 15.80 -12.57 -6.74
CA HIS A 384 16.95 -11.71 -6.43
C HIS A 384 17.27 -11.68 -4.92
N ASN A 385 16.26 -11.76 -4.03
CA ASN A 385 16.48 -11.83 -2.58
C ASN A 385 17.13 -13.16 -2.15
N SER A 386 16.75 -14.28 -2.77
CA SER A 386 17.39 -15.57 -2.55
C SER A 386 18.85 -15.52 -2.97
N MET A 387 19.13 -14.88 -4.11
CA MET A 387 20.50 -14.67 -4.63
C MET A 387 21.32 -13.78 -3.68
N ALA A 388 20.77 -12.66 -3.22
CA ALA A 388 21.43 -11.78 -2.27
C ALA A 388 21.77 -12.49 -0.96
N ASN A 389 20.84 -13.29 -0.43
CA ASN A 389 21.09 -14.11 0.76
C ASN A 389 22.18 -15.16 0.54
N TRP A 390 22.23 -15.78 -0.64
CA TRP A 390 23.27 -16.75 -0.95
C TRP A 390 24.66 -16.09 -0.99
N TYR A 391 24.83 -14.96 -1.69
CA TYR A 391 26.10 -14.23 -1.70
C TYR A 391 26.50 -13.75 -0.30
N THR A 392 25.61 -13.08 0.40
CA THR A 392 25.95 -12.42 1.68
C THR A 392 26.05 -13.39 2.86
N LYS A 393 25.13 -14.36 2.96
CA LYS A 393 25.06 -15.27 4.13
C LYS A 393 25.76 -16.60 3.90
N THR A 394 25.69 -17.18 2.67
CA THR A 394 26.28 -18.49 2.40
C THR A 394 27.74 -18.36 1.99
N LEU A 395 28.06 -17.42 1.10
CA LEU A 395 29.44 -17.17 0.65
C LEU A 395 30.18 -16.17 1.54
N GLY A 396 29.47 -15.39 2.38
CA GLY A 396 30.07 -14.37 3.24
C GLY A 396 30.57 -13.14 2.48
N ASP A 397 30.11 -12.92 1.24
CA ASP A 397 30.43 -11.73 0.47
C ASP A 397 29.59 -10.52 0.93
N THR A 398 30.14 -9.77 1.88
CA THR A 398 29.49 -8.57 2.40
C THR A 398 29.54 -7.39 1.43
N SER A 399 30.26 -7.49 0.31
CA SER A 399 30.35 -6.45 -0.73
C SER A 399 29.25 -6.60 -1.80
N PHE A 400 28.58 -7.74 -1.85
CA PHE A 400 27.50 -7.96 -2.81
C PHE A 400 26.32 -7.03 -2.55
N SER A 401 25.85 -6.39 -3.61
CA SER A 401 24.65 -5.54 -3.62
C SER A 401 23.78 -5.85 -4.83
N LEU A 402 22.47 -5.83 -4.65
CA LEU A 402 21.53 -5.91 -5.77
C LEU A 402 21.52 -4.65 -6.64
N THR A 403 22.07 -3.53 -6.14
CA THR A 403 22.20 -2.30 -6.90
C THR A 403 23.63 -2.13 -7.41
N MET A 404 23.81 -2.09 -8.70
CA MET A 404 25.09 -2.07 -9.39
C MET A 404 25.14 -0.98 -10.48
N THR A 405 26.33 -0.76 -11.04
CA THR A 405 26.59 0.16 -12.16
C THR A 405 27.15 -0.55 -13.40
N ASP A 406 27.51 -1.82 -13.28
CA ASP A 406 28.11 -2.66 -14.33
C ASP A 406 27.16 -3.83 -14.62
N GLU A 407 26.51 -3.79 -15.77
CA GLU A 407 25.52 -4.78 -16.20
C GLU A 407 26.18 -6.14 -16.50
N ASP A 408 27.38 -6.17 -17.04
CA ASP A 408 28.09 -7.43 -17.33
C ASP A 408 28.51 -8.13 -16.04
N ALA A 409 28.95 -7.37 -15.04
CA ALA A 409 29.20 -7.91 -13.71
C ALA A 409 27.89 -8.44 -13.08
N ALA A 410 26.77 -7.71 -13.19
CA ALA A 410 25.49 -8.15 -12.68
C ALA A 410 25.00 -9.47 -13.32
N ARG A 411 25.13 -9.58 -14.65
CA ARG A 411 24.83 -10.83 -15.39
C ARG A 411 25.73 -11.97 -14.96
N SER A 412 26.99 -11.70 -14.68
CA SER A 412 27.95 -12.71 -14.20
C SER A 412 27.57 -13.24 -12.81
N TYR A 413 27.13 -12.37 -11.90
CA TYR A 413 26.60 -12.77 -10.60
C TYR A 413 25.34 -13.64 -10.73
N VAL A 414 24.39 -13.24 -11.58
CA VAL A 414 23.17 -14.04 -11.83
C VAL A 414 23.51 -15.41 -12.39
N GLU A 415 24.41 -15.47 -13.39
CA GLU A 415 24.81 -16.74 -14.01
C GLU A 415 25.52 -17.66 -13.01
N ALA A 416 26.44 -17.14 -12.18
CA ALA A 416 27.10 -17.93 -11.17
C ALA A 416 26.12 -18.52 -10.14
N TYR A 417 25.13 -17.74 -9.69
CA TYR A 417 24.08 -18.21 -8.80
C TYR A 417 23.21 -19.28 -9.48
N LYS A 418 22.80 -19.08 -10.73
CA LYS A 418 22.02 -20.04 -11.50
C LYS A 418 22.76 -21.37 -11.65
N GLN A 419 24.06 -21.35 -12.00
CA GLN A 419 24.88 -22.54 -12.11
C GLN A 419 24.99 -23.29 -10.80
N GLU A 420 25.05 -22.59 -9.66
CA GLU A 420 25.05 -23.24 -8.35
C GLU A 420 23.77 -24.03 -8.11
N LEU A 421 22.62 -23.42 -8.40
CA LEU A 421 21.30 -24.05 -8.20
C LEU A 421 21.07 -25.26 -9.10
N LEU A 422 21.68 -25.29 -10.27
CA LEU A 422 21.56 -26.40 -11.22
C LEU A 422 22.46 -27.59 -10.88
N LYS A 423 23.43 -27.47 -9.94
CA LYS A 423 24.29 -28.59 -9.52
C LYS A 423 23.52 -29.74 -8.90
N GLU A 424 22.38 -29.48 -8.27
CA GLU A 424 21.55 -30.51 -7.64
C GLU A 424 20.68 -31.26 -8.67
N GLY A 425 20.74 -30.88 -9.94
CA GLY A 425 19.94 -31.39 -11.03
C GLY A 425 18.60 -30.62 -11.14
N GLY A 426 18.01 -30.67 -12.31
CA GLY A 426 16.76 -29.96 -12.59
C GLY A 426 16.85 -29.23 -13.92
N GLU A 427 15.72 -28.80 -14.45
CA GLU A 427 15.59 -28.06 -15.69
C GLU A 427 15.05 -26.66 -15.40
N ILE A 428 15.58 -25.63 -16.10
CA ILE A 428 15.03 -24.28 -16.04
C ILE A 428 13.63 -24.33 -16.66
N TYR A 429 12.61 -24.03 -15.82
CA TYR A 429 11.23 -23.93 -16.26
C TYR A 429 10.86 -22.52 -16.71
N ALA A 430 11.31 -21.52 -15.97
CA ALA A 430 11.13 -20.10 -16.30
C ALA A 430 12.29 -19.29 -15.72
N GLU A 431 12.73 -18.28 -16.44
CA GLU A 431 13.77 -17.35 -16.01
C GLU A 431 13.41 -15.94 -16.47
N THR A 432 13.54 -14.97 -15.58
CA THR A 432 13.39 -13.54 -15.89
C THR A 432 14.51 -12.76 -15.24
N LEU A 433 15.21 -11.95 -16.04
CA LEU A 433 16.23 -11.01 -15.58
C LEU A 433 15.93 -9.65 -16.19
N THR A 434 15.69 -8.66 -15.33
CA THR A 434 15.50 -7.27 -15.75
C THR A 434 16.31 -6.34 -14.86
N PHE A 435 16.65 -5.16 -15.38
CA PHE A 435 17.36 -4.12 -14.67
C PHE A 435 16.46 -2.90 -14.55
N THR A 436 16.33 -2.37 -13.32
CA THR A 436 15.52 -1.18 -13.05
C THR A 436 16.44 -0.04 -12.64
N ILE A 437 16.41 1.07 -13.40
CA ILE A 437 17.19 2.28 -13.09
C ILE A 437 16.99 2.74 -11.65
N GLN A 438 18.03 3.25 -11.02
CA GLN A 438 18.04 3.75 -9.64
C GLN A 438 18.66 5.15 -9.54
N PRO A 439 18.32 5.99 -8.54
CA PRO A 439 17.28 5.76 -7.55
C PRO A 439 15.88 5.84 -8.13
N GLN A 440 14.91 5.39 -7.36
CA GLN A 440 13.49 5.39 -7.70
C GLN A 440 12.77 6.62 -7.14
N ILE A 441 11.63 6.96 -7.77
CA ILE A 441 10.72 8.02 -7.35
C ILE A 441 9.32 7.43 -7.25
N SER A 442 8.56 7.84 -6.22
CA SER A 442 7.10 7.75 -6.27
C SER A 442 6.49 9.14 -6.10
N PHE A 443 5.39 9.38 -6.81
CA PHE A 443 4.74 10.69 -6.83
C PHE A 443 3.22 10.54 -6.96
N THR A 444 2.48 11.27 -6.11
CA THR A 444 1.02 11.29 -6.13
C THR A 444 0.53 12.72 -6.06
N VAL A 445 -0.48 13.07 -6.86
CA VAL A 445 -1.23 14.33 -6.77
C VAL A 445 -2.68 14.03 -6.45
N MET A 446 -3.24 14.76 -5.50
CA MET A 446 -4.62 14.59 -5.06
C MET A 446 -5.32 15.95 -4.98
N ASP A 447 -6.57 16.01 -5.43
CA ASP A 447 -7.47 17.11 -5.11
C ASP A 447 -7.92 16.94 -3.65
N GLN A 448 -7.46 17.84 -2.80
CA GLN A 448 -7.72 17.78 -1.36
C GLN A 448 -9.20 17.94 -0.98
N THR A 449 -10.03 18.51 -1.85
CA THR A 449 -11.42 18.83 -1.55
C THR A 449 -12.35 17.62 -1.67
N ASN A 450 -12.05 16.70 -2.59
CA ASN A 450 -12.91 15.57 -2.93
C ASN A 450 -12.23 14.19 -2.87
N GLY A 451 -10.91 14.15 -2.61
CA GLY A 451 -10.18 12.90 -2.52
C GLY A 451 -9.77 12.27 -3.85
N HIS A 452 -9.98 12.98 -4.96
CA HIS A 452 -9.62 12.48 -6.28
C HIS A 452 -8.12 12.40 -6.46
N VAL A 453 -7.57 11.20 -6.62
CA VAL A 453 -6.20 11.01 -7.06
C VAL A 453 -6.12 11.40 -8.53
N LYS A 454 -5.35 12.45 -8.85
CA LYS A 454 -5.20 12.97 -10.21
C LYS A 454 -4.01 12.36 -10.94
N VAL A 455 -2.96 12.03 -10.20
CA VAL A 455 -1.68 11.51 -10.71
C VAL A 455 -1.16 10.43 -9.79
N MET A 456 -0.63 9.36 -10.37
CA MET A 456 0.15 8.36 -9.62
C MET A 456 1.30 7.84 -10.47
N VAL A 457 2.53 8.08 -9.98
CA VAL A 457 3.77 7.53 -10.55
C VAL A 457 4.40 6.59 -9.50
N GLY A 458 4.44 5.31 -9.78
CA GLY A 458 4.94 4.29 -8.87
C GLY A 458 6.41 3.93 -9.05
N GLY A 459 7.09 4.56 -10.00
CA GLY A 459 8.50 4.31 -10.25
C GLY A 459 9.06 5.15 -11.40
N ARG A 460 10.39 5.27 -11.43
CA ARG A 460 11.16 5.90 -12.50
C ARG A 460 11.53 4.87 -13.55
N GLY A 461 11.52 5.26 -14.83
CA GLY A 461 11.78 4.41 -15.98
C GLY A 461 10.51 3.80 -16.56
N ASP A 462 10.63 3.10 -17.68
CA ASP A 462 9.50 2.51 -18.39
C ASP A 462 8.86 1.39 -17.59
N LYS A 463 7.57 1.47 -17.41
CA LYS A 463 6.77 0.38 -16.84
C LYS A 463 6.55 -0.68 -17.92
N THR A 464 7.16 -1.85 -17.74
CA THR A 464 7.14 -2.94 -18.72
C THR A 464 6.17 -4.06 -18.43
N LEU A 465 5.64 -4.12 -17.18
CA LEU A 465 4.75 -5.18 -16.72
C LEU A 465 3.54 -4.59 -15.99
N ASN A 466 2.37 -5.17 -16.23
CA ASN A 466 1.17 -4.89 -15.45
C ASN A 466 1.33 -5.43 -14.02
N ARG A 467 0.77 -4.73 -13.04
CA ARG A 467 0.89 -5.06 -11.60
C ARG A 467 2.34 -5.22 -11.14
N SER A 468 3.26 -4.44 -11.73
CA SER A 468 4.63 -4.32 -11.24
C SER A 468 4.67 -3.49 -9.97
N LEU A 469 5.82 -3.50 -9.29
CA LEU A 469 6.03 -2.80 -8.02
C LEU A 469 5.62 -1.32 -8.12
N ASN A 470 4.55 -0.95 -7.44
CA ASN A 470 4.05 0.42 -7.35
C ASN A 470 4.48 1.03 -6.02
N ARG A 471 5.50 1.89 -6.01
CA ARG A 471 6.04 2.52 -4.80
C ARG A 471 5.17 3.65 -4.25
N ALA A 472 4.10 4.00 -4.98
CA ALA A 472 3.12 4.97 -4.51
C ALA A 472 1.90 4.33 -3.81
N SER A 473 1.70 3.01 -3.96
CA SER A 473 0.57 2.28 -3.37
C SER A 473 0.76 1.98 -1.88
N ASN A 474 -0.30 1.49 -1.25
CA ASN A 474 -0.31 1.06 0.16
C ASN A 474 0.52 -0.21 0.43
N ASP A 475 0.90 -0.96 -0.60
CA ASP A 475 1.71 -2.18 -0.45
C ASP A 475 3.17 -1.88 -0.13
N ILE A 476 3.63 -0.65 -0.41
CA ILE A 476 5.01 -0.22 -0.18
C ILE A 476 5.04 0.86 0.88
N ALA A 477 5.69 0.54 1.99
CA ALA A 477 5.90 1.46 3.09
C ALA A 477 7.39 1.79 3.25
N ARG A 478 7.70 3.09 3.43
CA ARG A 478 9.03 3.63 3.66
C ARG A 478 9.04 4.52 4.90
N GLN A 479 10.20 4.65 5.55
CA GLN A 479 10.30 5.50 6.71
C GLN A 479 10.07 6.97 6.32
N PRO A 480 9.14 7.69 6.98
CA PRO A 480 8.80 9.07 6.59
C PRO A 480 9.84 10.10 7.06
N GLY A 481 10.68 9.74 8.02
CA GLY A 481 11.56 10.72 8.66
C GLY A 481 10.76 11.92 9.20
N SER A 482 11.33 13.10 9.06
CA SER A 482 10.74 14.35 9.59
C SER A 482 9.43 14.79 8.91
N SER A 483 9.00 14.16 7.80
CA SER A 483 7.71 14.49 7.18
C SER A 483 6.51 14.06 8.04
N ILE A 484 6.70 13.19 9.02
CA ILE A 484 5.67 12.77 9.97
C ILE A 484 5.37 13.84 11.05
N LYS A 485 6.30 14.78 11.30
CA LYS A 485 6.21 15.76 12.38
C LYS A 485 4.93 16.59 12.39
N PRO A 486 4.44 17.13 11.25
CA PRO A 486 3.17 17.86 11.22
C PRO A 486 1.99 17.00 11.67
N LEU A 487 1.97 15.72 11.33
CA LEU A 487 0.85 14.80 11.55
C LEU A 487 0.84 14.25 12.99
N ALA A 488 2.01 13.84 13.51
CA ALA A 488 2.13 13.18 14.80
C ALA A 488 2.46 14.11 15.97
N VAL A 489 2.98 15.32 15.68
CA VAL A 489 3.53 16.21 16.72
C VAL A 489 2.89 17.59 16.67
N TYR A 490 3.12 18.36 15.60
CA TYR A 490 2.76 19.79 15.57
C TYR A 490 1.25 20.02 15.40
N GLY A 491 0.59 19.24 14.54
CA GLY A 491 -0.88 19.26 14.41
C GLY A 491 -1.58 18.94 15.73
N PRO A 492 -1.28 17.78 16.36
CA PRO A 492 -1.79 17.48 17.70
C PRO A 492 -1.48 18.53 18.78
N ALA A 493 -0.27 19.11 18.74
CA ALA A 493 0.13 20.13 19.71
C ALA A 493 -0.73 21.40 19.64
N LEU A 494 -1.02 21.84 18.41
CA LEU A 494 -1.88 23.00 18.14
C LEU A 494 -3.34 22.66 18.40
N ASP A 495 -3.82 21.48 17.97
CA ASP A 495 -5.23 21.10 18.02
C ASP A 495 -5.73 20.83 19.47
N THR A 496 -4.82 20.36 20.33
CA THR A 496 -5.11 20.19 21.77
C THR A 496 -5.01 21.51 22.56
N GLY A 497 -4.59 22.61 21.95
CA GLY A 497 -4.31 23.87 22.64
C GLY A 497 -3.13 23.81 23.62
N THR A 498 -2.34 22.71 23.60
CA THR A 498 -1.20 22.54 24.53
C THR A 498 -0.06 23.48 24.16
N TYR A 499 0.06 23.81 22.88
CA TYR A 499 1.06 24.71 22.32
C TYR A 499 0.45 25.68 21.31
N SER A 500 1.07 26.84 21.16
CA SER A 500 0.86 27.77 20.05
C SER A 500 2.12 27.81 19.17
N LEU A 501 2.04 28.45 18.02
CA LEU A 501 3.21 28.66 17.14
C LEU A 501 4.32 29.46 17.83
N ALA A 502 3.98 30.33 18.77
CA ALA A 502 4.92 31.13 19.58
C ALA A 502 5.51 30.35 20.75
N SER A 503 4.94 29.22 21.16
CA SER A 503 5.40 28.47 22.33
C SER A 503 6.90 28.19 22.24
N ALA A 504 7.67 28.65 23.24
CA ALA A 504 9.12 28.46 23.29
C ALA A 504 9.46 27.05 23.76
N ILE A 505 10.36 26.42 23.06
CA ILE A 505 10.88 25.08 23.36
C ILE A 505 12.40 25.17 23.32
N ASP A 506 13.04 24.60 24.34
CA ASP A 506 14.50 24.59 24.41
C ASP A 506 15.04 23.39 23.60
N ASP A 507 15.75 23.69 22.53
CA ASP A 507 16.56 22.73 21.77
C ASP A 507 17.89 22.52 22.49
N ALA A 508 17.89 21.68 23.52
CA ALA A 508 19.00 21.30 24.35
C ALA A 508 19.10 19.79 24.48
N PRO A 509 20.23 19.20 24.86
CA PRO A 509 20.42 17.77 24.99
C PRO A 509 19.25 17.06 25.68
N TYR A 510 18.68 16.05 25.03
CA TYR A 510 17.52 15.33 25.52
C TYR A 510 17.61 13.83 25.21
N TYR A 511 17.27 12.99 26.17
CA TYR A 511 17.34 11.54 26.05
C TYR A 511 15.96 10.93 25.96
N TYR A 512 15.83 9.88 25.15
CA TYR A 512 14.62 9.05 25.17
C TYR A 512 14.42 8.43 26.55
N SER A 513 13.16 8.23 26.95
CA SER A 513 12.83 7.54 28.20
C SER A 513 13.14 6.05 28.10
N GLY A 514 13.62 5.43 29.19
CA GLY A 514 13.86 3.98 29.29
C GLY A 514 15.23 3.65 29.87
N THR A 515 15.49 2.34 30.03
CA THR A 515 16.74 1.83 30.64
C THR A 515 17.98 2.08 29.78
N ASP A 516 17.83 2.08 28.46
CA ASP A 516 18.90 2.36 27.50
C ASP A 516 18.67 3.70 26.80
N ALA A 517 18.44 4.74 27.60
CA ALA A 517 18.17 6.08 27.12
C ALA A 517 19.24 6.54 26.11
N LYS A 518 18.82 6.70 24.83
CA LYS A 518 19.68 7.23 23.77
C LYS A 518 19.47 8.74 23.65
N LEU A 519 20.56 9.44 23.32
CA LEU A 519 20.52 10.88 23.04
C LEU A 519 19.72 11.12 21.75
N VAL A 520 18.80 12.07 21.79
CA VAL A 520 18.11 12.57 20.59
C VAL A 520 19.09 13.50 19.86
N THR A 521 19.41 13.17 18.62
CA THR A 521 20.34 13.96 17.81
C THR A 521 19.58 14.82 16.81
N ASN A 522 19.99 16.09 16.67
CA ASN A 522 19.58 16.94 15.56
C ASN A 522 20.28 16.52 14.25
N PHE A 523 19.90 17.12 13.12
CA PHE A 523 20.54 16.84 11.82
C PHE A 523 22.05 17.07 11.87
N THR A 524 22.48 18.21 12.42
CA THR A 524 23.89 18.42 12.73
C THR A 524 24.16 17.88 14.16
N LYS A 525 24.92 16.79 14.21
CA LYS A 525 25.23 16.13 15.48
C LYS A 525 25.97 17.07 16.41
N GLY A 526 25.50 17.16 17.66
CA GLY A 526 26.13 17.99 18.70
C GLY A 526 25.77 19.46 18.66
N GLU A 527 24.94 19.92 17.71
CA GLU A 527 24.47 21.30 17.66
C GLU A 527 23.06 21.43 18.25
N TYR A 528 22.89 22.34 19.19
CA TYR A 528 21.62 22.67 19.84
C TYR A 528 21.41 24.19 19.83
N ARG A 529 20.23 24.63 19.36
CA ARG A 529 19.95 26.04 19.09
C ARG A 529 19.50 26.83 20.33
N GLY A 530 19.15 26.14 21.42
CA GLY A 530 18.60 26.77 22.60
C GLY A 530 17.11 27.12 22.43
N LEU A 531 16.68 28.23 23.10
CA LEU A 531 15.29 28.65 23.10
C LEU A 531 14.83 29.09 21.70
N MET A 532 13.83 28.44 21.19
CA MET A 532 13.21 28.72 19.89
C MET A 532 11.70 28.52 19.92
N THR A 533 10.97 29.17 19.02
CA THR A 533 9.52 28.99 18.91
C THR A 533 9.17 27.63 18.25
N LEU A 534 7.93 27.16 18.46
CA LEU A 534 7.40 25.99 17.77
C LEU A 534 7.45 26.19 16.24
N ARG A 535 7.12 27.40 15.74
CA ARG A 535 7.25 27.76 14.32
C ARG A 535 8.69 27.58 13.82
N GLU A 536 9.68 28.15 14.52
CA GLU A 536 11.08 28.01 14.14
C GLU A 536 11.53 26.54 14.15
N ALA A 537 11.14 25.77 15.19
CA ALA A 537 11.45 24.34 15.28
C ALA A 537 10.88 23.53 14.12
N LEU A 538 9.66 23.84 13.67
CA LEU A 538 9.03 23.22 12.49
C LEU A 538 9.75 23.65 11.22
N THR A 539 10.04 24.94 11.05
CA THR A 539 10.68 25.56 9.88
C THR A 539 12.03 24.93 9.57
N VAL A 540 12.88 24.77 10.58
CA VAL A 540 14.22 24.18 10.43
C VAL A 540 14.25 22.69 10.74
N SER A 541 13.08 22.09 11.02
CA SER A 541 12.91 20.65 11.23
C SER A 541 13.70 20.06 12.40
N GLN A 542 13.86 20.82 13.50
CA GLN A 542 14.63 20.38 14.66
C GLN A 542 14.04 19.10 15.29
N ASN A 543 14.91 18.18 15.73
CA ASN A 543 14.49 16.87 16.25
C ASN A 543 14.14 16.92 17.73
N VAL A 544 15.00 17.53 18.54
CA VAL A 544 14.81 17.58 19.99
C VAL A 544 13.50 18.24 20.39
N PRO A 545 13.13 19.43 19.85
CA PRO A 545 11.82 20.01 20.10
C PRO A 545 10.66 19.08 19.77
N ALA A 546 10.72 18.40 18.61
CA ALA A 546 9.65 17.49 18.18
C ALA A 546 9.47 16.32 19.18
N VAL A 547 10.58 15.71 19.64
CA VAL A 547 10.51 14.62 20.65
C VAL A 547 10.03 15.13 22.00
N LYS A 548 10.48 16.31 22.46
CA LYS A 548 10.01 16.95 23.70
C LYS A 548 8.49 17.21 23.66
N ILE A 549 7.97 17.74 22.53
CA ILE A 549 6.54 18.01 22.35
C ILE A 549 5.75 16.70 22.40
N LEU A 550 6.13 15.68 21.61
CA LEU A 550 5.44 14.41 21.61
C LEU A 550 5.50 13.72 22.97
N SER A 551 6.63 13.81 23.68
CA SER A 551 6.77 13.27 25.03
C SER A 551 5.81 13.93 26.02
N LYS A 552 5.56 15.25 25.88
CA LYS A 552 4.62 16.00 26.69
C LYS A 552 3.17 15.66 26.35
N LEU A 553 2.84 15.51 25.05
CA LEU A 553 1.52 15.09 24.57
C LEU A 553 1.24 13.61 24.85
N THR A 554 2.25 12.81 24.98
CA THR A 554 2.35 11.34 24.97
C THR A 554 2.36 10.74 23.55
N PRO A 555 3.16 9.69 23.33
CA PRO A 555 3.21 9.00 22.02
C PRO A 555 1.85 8.45 21.54
N GLN A 556 0.96 8.11 22.48
CA GLN A 556 -0.38 7.63 22.14
C GLN A 556 -1.21 8.70 21.44
N VAL A 557 -1.08 9.96 21.82
CA VAL A 557 -1.79 11.06 21.14
C VAL A 557 -1.32 11.16 19.70
N GLY A 558 -0.01 11.19 19.45
CA GLY A 558 0.53 11.20 18.09
C GLY A 558 0.06 10.02 17.25
N TYR A 559 0.07 8.81 17.81
CA TYR A 559 -0.44 7.61 17.18
C TYR A 559 -1.92 7.75 16.78
N ASN A 560 -2.79 8.21 17.70
CA ASN A 560 -4.23 8.38 17.44
C ASN A 560 -4.52 9.41 16.34
N TYR A 561 -3.70 10.48 16.25
CA TYR A 561 -3.85 11.43 15.16
C TYR A 561 -3.40 10.84 13.82
N LEU A 562 -2.35 10.02 13.79
CA LEU A 562 -1.96 9.31 12.55
C LEU A 562 -3.05 8.36 12.07
N GLU A 563 -3.75 7.66 12.98
CA GLU A 563 -4.94 6.86 12.60
C GLU A 563 -6.03 7.73 11.97
N LYS A 564 -6.32 8.89 12.57
CA LYS A 564 -7.30 9.84 12.01
C LYS A 564 -6.85 10.43 10.67
N PHE A 565 -5.55 10.61 10.45
CA PHE A 565 -4.99 11.04 9.18
C PHE A 565 -4.97 9.93 8.11
N GLY A 566 -5.44 8.73 8.43
CA GLY A 566 -5.58 7.62 7.48
C GLY A 566 -4.30 6.82 7.24
N ILE A 567 -3.28 6.92 8.10
CA ILE A 567 -2.05 6.11 7.96
C ILE A 567 -2.39 4.64 8.23
N SER A 568 -2.41 3.83 7.17
CA SER A 568 -2.87 2.44 7.19
C SER A 568 -1.84 1.44 7.74
N THR A 569 -0.57 1.81 7.77
CA THR A 569 0.56 0.94 8.10
C THR A 569 0.90 0.87 9.58
N LEU A 570 0.18 1.60 10.44
CA LEU A 570 0.42 1.72 11.87
C LEU A 570 0.37 0.37 12.60
N VAL A 571 1.33 0.17 13.50
CA VAL A 571 1.41 -1.01 14.36
C VAL A 571 1.10 -0.64 15.80
N SER A 572 -0.06 -1.09 16.29
CA SER A 572 -0.45 -0.87 17.68
C SER A 572 0.35 -1.77 18.65
N PRO A 573 0.44 -1.43 19.94
CA PRO A 573 1.07 -2.29 20.94
C PRO A 573 0.45 -3.70 21.01
N LYS A 574 -0.86 -3.81 20.71
CA LYS A 574 -1.57 -5.10 20.70
C LYS A 574 -1.12 -6.00 19.54
N ASN A 575 -0.76 -5.39 18.42
CA ASN A 575 -0.36 -6.08 17.19
C ASN A 575 1.16 -5.98 16.95
N ALA A 576 1.95 -5.78 18.01
CA ALA A 576 3.39 -5.58 17.93
C ALA A 576 4.10 -6.68 17.12
N ILE A 577 5.00 -6.28 16.22
CA ILE A 577 5.77 -7.17 15.35
C ILE A 577 7.15 -7.38 16.01
N ASN A 578 7.41 -8.58 16.48
CA ASN A 578 8.63 -8.90 17.26
C ASN A 578 8.87 -7.92 18.43
N GLY A 579 7.78 -7.47 19.07
CA GLY A 579 7.80 -6.49 20.16
C GLY A 579 7.88 -5.02 19.73
N ALA A 580 8.04 -4.73 18.43
CA ALA A 580 8.04 -3.37 17.90
C ALA A 580 6.62 -2.86 17.63
N HIS A 581 6.34 -1.62 17.99
CA HIS A 581 5.08 -0.91 17.75
C HIS A 581 5.32 0.60 17.66
N ASP A 582 4.33 1.36 17.19
CA ASP A 582 4.51 2.77 16.85
C ASP A 582 4.12 3.76 17.96
N VAL A 583 3.67 3.27 19.14
CA VAL A 583 3.38 4.12 20.31
C VAL A 583 4.68 4.35 21.09
N VAL A 584 5.60 5.07 20.51
CA VAL A 584 6.96 5.33 21.04
C VAL A 584 7.39 6.77 20.77
N GLN A 585 8.35 7.29 21.58
CA GLN A 585 8.83 8.67 21.41
C GLN A 585 9.51 8.91 20.05
N SER A 586 10.16 7.89 19.46
CA SER A 586 10.79 7.99 18.13
C SER A 586 9.79 8.20 16.99
N LEU A 587 8.50 8.00 17.24
CA LEU A 587 7.42 8.35 16.30
C LEU A 587 7.50 9.83 15.90
N ALA A 588 7.94 10.71 16.81
CA ALA A 588 8.15 12.13 16.53
C ALA A 588 9.10 12.39 15.35
N LEU A 589 9.97 11.45 15.04
CA LEU A 589 10.99 11.56 14.00
C LEU A 589 10.75 10.61 12.82
N GLY A 590 9.62 9.92 12.81
CA GLY A 590 9.27 8.93 11.79
C GLY A 590 9.90 7.56 11.99
N GLY A 591 10.35 7.25 13.23
CA GLY A 591 10.79 5.90 13.59
C GLY A 591 9.58 4.99 13.76
N MET A 592 9.12 4.37 12.68
CA MET A 592 7.93 3.52 12.61
C MET A 592 8.31 2.06 12.33
N THR A 593 7.47 1.14 12.76
CA THR A 593 7.70 -0.31 12.59
C THR A 593 7.69 -0.71 11.11
N ARG A 594 6.74 -0.19 10.33
CA ARG A 594 6.62 -0.46 8.89
C ARG A 594 7.01 0.74 8.02
N GLY A 595 6.83 1.95 8.51
CA GLY A 595 6.88 3.17 7.72
C GLY A 595 5.52 3.59 7.21
N VAL A 596 5.46 4.40 6.15
CA VAL A 596 4.23 4.94 5.55
C VAL A 596 4.22 4.74 4.04
N SER A 597 3.05 4.69 3.42
CA SER A 597 2.90 4.70 1.98
C SER A 597 2.85 6.14 1.44
N ASN A 598 3.16 6.31 0.14
CA ASN A 598 3.09 7.63 -0.51
C ASN A 598 1.65 8.15 -0.55
N ILE A 599 0.68 7.29 -0.88
CA ILE A 599 -0.74 7.67 -0.93
C ILE A 599 -1.30 8.02 0.44
N ASP A 600 -0.92 7.31 1.52
CA ASP A 600 -1.33 7.67 2.89
C ASP A 600 -0.79 9.05 3.28
N MET A 601 0.48 9.34 2.95
CA MET A 601 1.06 10.64 3.19
C MET A 601 0.37 11.74 2.36
N CYS A 602 0.01 11.45 1.12
CA CYS A 602 -0.71 12.39 0.26
C CYS A 602 -2.10 12.72 0.84
N SER A 603 -2.87 11.72 1.22
CA SER A 603 -4.20 11.93 1.83
C SER A 603 -4.13 12.61 3.20
N ALA A 604 -3.10 12.31 4.01
CA ALA A 604 -2.88 12.96 5.29
C ALA A 604 -2.55 14.45 5.15
N TYR A 605 -1.70 14.82 4.19
CA TYR A 605 -1.41 16.23 3.90
C TYR A 605 -2.55 16.94 3.19
N ALA A 606 -3.33 16.20 2.38
CA ALA A 606 -4.58 16.72 1.80
C ALA A 606 -5.59 17.09 2.89
N ALA A 607 -5.63 16.36 4.00
CA ALA A 607 -6.48 16.71 5.13
C ALA A 607 -6.08 18.06 5.77
N ILE A 608 -4.77 18.35 5.86
CA ILE A 608 -4.28 19.67 6.30
C ILE A 608 -4.68 20.74 5.27
N ALA A 609 -4.47 20.50 3.98
CA ALA A 609 -4.84 21.43 2.92
C ALA A 609 -6.36 21.67 2.83
N ASN A 610 -7.18 20.77 3.37
CA ASN A 610 -8.65 20.79 3.37
C ASN A 610 -9.22 21.15 4.76
N LYS A 611 -8.68 22.17 5.37
CA LYS A 611 -9.20 22.72 6.65
C LYS A 611 -9.28 21.68 7.78
N GLY A 612 -8.35 20.73 7.81
CA GLY A 612 -8.30 19.66 8.81
C GLY A 612 -9.32 18.52 8.59
N THR A 613 -9.84 18.37 7.37
CA THR A 613 -10.81 17.34 7.01
C THR A 613 -10.15 16.28 6.12
N TYR A 614 -10.01 15.07 6.64
CA TYR A 614 -9.56 13.93 5.86
C TYR A 614 -10.61 13.51 4.85
N THR A 615 -10.20 13.26 3.63
CA THR A 615 -11.01 12.68 2.56
C THR A 615 -10.31 11.43 2.03
N LYS A 616 -11.04 10.32 2.00
CA LYS A 616 -10.51 9.05 1.52
C LYS A 616 -10.10 9.16 0.05
N PRO A 617 -8.90 8.73 -0.32
CA PRO A 617 -8.46 8.77 -1.71
C PRO A 617 -9.30 7.80 -2.58
N ILE A 618 -9.71 8.29 -3.75
CA ILE A 618 -10.44 7.51 -4.75
C ILE A 618 -9.80 7.65 -6.13
N TYR A 619 -9.83 6.55 -6.89
CA TYR A 619 -9.29 6.48 -8.25
C TYR A 619 -10.37 6.51 -9.33
N TYR A 620 -11.64 6.40 -8.94
CA TYR A 620 -12.80 6.51 -9.86
C TYR A 620 -14.03 7.04 -9.11
N THR A 621 -14.89 7.74 -9.86
CA THR A 621 -16.12 8.33 -9.32
C THR A 621 -17.33 7.44 -9.51
N LYS A 622 -17.44 6.73 -10.64
CA LYS A 622 -18.57 5.85 -10.97
C LYS A 622 -18.13 4.69 -11.87
N VAL A 623 -18.86 3.61 -11.77
CA VAL A 623 -18.74 2.43 -12.66
C VAL A 623 -20.11 2.09 -13.21
N LEU A 624 -20.23 2.00 -14.54
CA LEU A 624 -21.42 1.55 -15.22
C LEU A 624 -21.22 0.15 -15.78
N ASP A 625 -22.32 -0.60 -15.94
CA ASP A 625 -22.34 -1.84 -16.71
C ASP A 625 -22.37 -1.56 -18.22
N SER A 626 -22.42 -2.62 -19.02
CA SER A 626 -22.52 -2.52 -20.49
C SER A 626 -23.82 -1.91 -20.99
N GLU A 627 -24.85 -1.85 -20.14
CA GLU A 627 -26.17 -1.28 -20.45
C GLU A 627 -26.27 0.19 -20.00
N GLY A 628 -25.25 0.71 -19.29
CA GLY A 628 -25.19 2.07 -18.77
C GLY A 628 -25.79 2.24 -17.36
N ASN A 629 -26.12 1.14 -16.65
CA ASN A 629 -26.59 1.21 -15.27
C ASN A 629 -25.42 1.41 -14.30
N ILE A 630 -25.63 2.22 -13.26
CA ILE A 630 -24.61 2.45 -12.23
C ILE A 630 -24.46 1.22 -11.35
N ILE A 631 -23.25 0.62 -11.36
CA ILE A 631 -22.86 -0.47 -10.46
C ILE A 631 -22.32 0.09 -9.15
N ILE A 632 -21.37 1.03 -9.22
CA ILE A 632 -20.75 1.70 -8.07
C ILE A 632 -20.81 3.21 -8.29
N ASP A 633 -21.12 3.94 -7.23
CA ASP A 633 -21.10 5.41 -7.19
C ASP A 633 -20.27 5.87 -6.00
N ASN A 634 -19.10 6.45 -6.28
CA ASN A 634 -18.19 7.05 -5.31
C ASN A 634 -18.16 8.57 -5.43
N SER A 635 -19.19 9.20 -6.06
CA SER A 635 -19.25 10.65 -6.27
C SER A 635 -19.35 11.46 -4.97
N VAL A 636 -19.80 10.84 -3.89
CA VAL A 636 -19.84 11.45 -2.55
C VAL A 636 -18.62 10.98 -1.75
N PRO A 637 -17.68 11.88 -1.41
CA PRO A 637 -16.47 11.50 -0.72
C PRO A 637 -16.73 11.06 0.73
N GLU A 638 -16.03 10.01 1.16
CA GLU A 638 -15.98 9.58 2.56
C GLU A 638 -15.03 10.49 3.33
N THR A 639 -15.55 11.27 4.30
CA THR A 639 -14.78 12.27 5.01
C THR A 639 -14.95 12.19 6.52
N HIS A 640 -13.93 12.66 7.25
CA HIS A 640 -14.05 12.92 8.69
C HIS A 640 -13.09 14.03 9.14
N LYS A 641 -13.40 14.66 10.27
CA LYS A 641 -12.59 15.74 10.84
C LYS A 641 -11.41 15.20 11.63
N VAL A 642 -10.20 15.68 11.34
CA VAL A 642 -8.95 15.32 12.03
C VAL A 642 -8.48 16.45 12.92
N LEU A 643 -8.39 17.68 12.39
CA LEU A 643 -8.03 18.90 13.10
C LEU A 643 -9.18 19.89 13.06
N ASN A 644 -9.32 20.76 14.09
CA ASN A 644 -10.21 21.89 13.97
C ASN A 644 -9.63 22.95 12.99
N GLU A 645 -10.49 23.76 12.38
CA GLU A 645 -10.09 24.65 11.29
C GLU A 645 -9.07 25.72 11.73
N ASN A 646 -9.17 26.22 12.97
CA ASN A 646 -8.22 27.19 13.49
C ASN A 646 -6.82 26.62 13.69
N SER A 647 -6.73 25.44 14.33
CA SER A 647 -5.46 24.74 14.56
C SER A 647 -4.81 24.30 13.26
N ASP A 648 -5.62 23.87 12.31
CA ASP A 648 -5.18 23.49 10.96
C ASP A 648 -4.59 24.69 10.21
N TRP A 649 -5.28 25.83 10.23
CA TRP A 649 -4.78 27.04 9.61
C TRP A 649 -3.45 27.50 10.24
N LEU A 650 -3.32 27.43 11.57
CA LEU A 650 -2.04 27.70 12.26
C LEU A 650 -0.95 26.74 11.78
N LEU A 651 -1.26 25.46 11.65
CA LEU A 651 -0.31 24.47 11.12
C LEU A 651 0.12 24.82 9.69
N ILE A 652 -0.82 25.20 8.83
CA ILE A 652 -0.54 25.68 7.46
C ILE A 652 0.44 26.87 7.49
N GLN A 653 0.22 27.86 8.38
CA GLN A 653 1.16 29.00 8.50
C GLN A 653 2.57 28.56 8.91
N GLY A 654 2.69 27.57 9.81
CA GLY A 654 3.96 26.95 10.16
C GLY A 654 4.60 26.23 8.96
N LEU A 655 3.81 25.46 8.19
CA LEU A 655 4.28 24.72 7.00
C LEU A 655 4.66 25.65 5.84
N ARG A 656 4.02 26.82 5.71
CA ARG A 656 4.45 27.85 4.77
C ARG A 656 5.86 28.36 5.10
N SER A 657 6.15 28.59 6.37
CA SER A 657 7.51 28.99 6.81
C SER A 657 8.57 27.95 6.42
N VAL A 658 8.24 26.66 6.40
CA VAL A 658 9.15 25.59 5.91
C VAL A 658 9.50 25.78 4.44
N ALA A 659 8.53 26.19 3.61
CA ALA A 659 8.71 26.42 2.17
C ALA A 659 9.34 27.77 1.85
N THR A 660 9.13 28.82 2.66
CA THR A 660 9.70 30.14 2.41
C THR A 660 11.09 30.31 3.02
N ASP A 661 11.28 29.90 4.28
CA ASP A 661 12.48 30.19 5.07
C ASP A 661 13.23 28.94 5.52
N GLY A 662 12.61 27.78 5.39
CA GLY A 662 13.06 26.52 5.97
C GLY A 662 13.71 25.53 5.00
N THR A 663 13.52 24.26 5.32
CA THR A 663 14.16 23.13 4.62
C THR A 663 13.61 22.85 3.23
N ALA A 664 12.43 23.41 2.86
CA ALA A 664 11.76 23.19 1.60
C ALA A 664 11.81 24.39 0.62
N ARG A 665 12.72 25.36 0.81
CA ARG A 665 12.83 26.54 -0.07
C ARG A 665 12.95 26.21 -1.55
N THR A 666 13.58 25.09 -1.89
CA THR A 666 13.73 24.63 -3.28
C THR A 666 12.45 24.06 -3.89
N ALA A 667 11.45 23.73 -3.08
CA ALA A 667 10.11 23.32 -3.54
C ALA A 667 9.18 24.53 -3.75
N ASN A 668 9.52 25.73 -3.26
CA ASN A 668 8.70 26.92 -3.39
C ASN A 668 8.71 27.49 -4.81
N PHE A 669 7.59 28.01 -5.28
CA PHE A 669 7.46 28.76 -6.53
C PHE A 669 6.48 29.94 -6.37
N SER A 670 6.68 30.99 -7.17
CA SER A 670 6.06 32.31 -6.89
C SER A 670 4.60 32.42 -7.28
N SER A 671 4.08 31.53 -8.16
CA SER A 671 2.69 31.63 -8.66
C SER A 671 1.65 31.13 -7.65
N GLN A 672 2.06 30.34 -6.65
CA GLN A 672 1.17 29.81 -5.59
C GLN A 672 1.85 29.83 -4.22
N PRO A 673 1.09 30.02 -3.12
CA PRO A 673 1.59 29.82 -1.78
C PRO A 673 1.77 28.32 -1.50
N VAL A 674 3.02 27.89 -1.39
CA VAL A 674 3.37 26.49 -1.05
C VAL A 674 3.46 26.33 0.46
N ALA A 675 2.86 25.24 0.96
CA ALA A 675 3.05 24.77 2.33
C ALA A 675 3.46 23.28 2.29
N GLY A 676 4.31 22.84 3.20
CA GLY A 676 4.75 21.45 3.20
C GLY A 676 5.91 21.15 4.13
N LYS A 677 6.33 19.89 4.15
CA LYS A 677 7.40 19.40 5.01
C LYS A 677 8.30 18.40 4.30
N THR A 678 9.61 18.59 4.45
CA THR A 678 10.62 17.62 4.03
C THR A 678 10.77 16.48 5.04
N GLY A 679 11.05 15.30 4.53
CA GLY A 679 11.46 14.13 5.31
C GLY A 679 12.81 13.64 4.80
N THR A 680 13.69 13.28 5.73
CA THR A 680 14.95 12.58 5.44
C THR A 680 15.15 11.55 6.54
N THR A 681 15.45 10.31 6.15
CA THR A 681 15.71 9.24 7.11
C THR A 681 17.16 9.20 7.54
N GLN A 682 17.44 8.44 8.58
CA GLN A 682 18.81 8.17 9.00
C GLN A 682 19.58 7.53 7.84
N PHE A 683 20.82 7.93 7.62
CA PHE A 683 21.66 7.52 6.49
C PHE A 683 21.17 7.97 5.12
N ASP A 684 20.25 8.95 5.07
CA ASP A 684 19.79 9.55 3.80
C ASP A 684 19.29 8.53 2.76
N SER A 685 18.68 7.44 3.22
CA SER A 685 18.16 6.38 2.35
C SER A 685 16.78 6.68 1.76
N ASP A 686 15.99 7.52 2.44
CA ASP A 686 14.69 7.99 1.96
C ASP A 686 14.60 9.50 2.07
N ARG A 687 14.12 10.15 1.02
CA ARG A 687 13.78 11.57 1.00
C ARG A 687 12.33 11.77 0.62
N TRP A 688 11.68 12.66 1.34
CA TRP A 688 10.29 13.02 1.14
C TRP A 688 10.11 14.52 1.01
N PHE A 689 9.16 14.92 0.18
CA PHE A 689 8.51 16.21 0.32
C PHE A 689 7.01 16.01 0.20
N CYS A 690 6.29 16.33 1.28
CA CYS A 690 4.84 16.32 1.33
C CYS A 690 4.40 17.78 1.35
N GLY A 691 3.85 18.24 0.24
CA GLY A 691 3.52 19.65 0.05
C GLY A 691 2.18 19.84 -0.64
N PHE A 692 1.63 21.05 -0.50
CA PHE A 692 0.37 21.42 -1.10
C PHE A 692 0.32 22.90 -1.44
N THR A 693 -0.59 23.23 -2.33
CA THR A 693 -1.04 24.57 -2.68
C THR A 693 -2.52 24.71 -2.28
N PRO A 694 -3.16 25.86 -2.43
CA PRO A 694 -4.61 25.98 -2.23
C PRO A 694 -5.46 25.07 -3.13
N TYR A 695 -4.88 24.47 -4.18
CA TYR A 695 -5.59 23.68 -5.18
C TYR A 695 -5.33 22.17 -5.08
N TYR A 696 -4.07 21.77 -4.90
CA TYR A 696 -3.66 20.37 -4.96
C TYR A 696 -2.62 20.03 -3.90
N THR A 697 -2.71 18.81 -3.39
CA THR A 697 -1.71 18.20 -2.53
C THR A 697 -0.88 17.24 -3.36
N ALA A 698 0.45 17.28 -3.21
CA ALA A 698 1.34 16.33 -3.87
C ALA A 698 2.44 15.84 -2.94
N VAL A 699 2.76 14.55 -3.05
CA VAL A 699 3.82 13.91 -2.26
C VAL A 699 4.80 13.22 -3.19
N ILE A 700 6.08 13.53 -2.99
CA ILE A 700 7.21 12.85 -3.64
C ILE A 700 8.02 12.08 -2.60
N TRP A 701 8.40 10.86 -2.96
CA TRP A 701 9.44 10.09 -2.29
C TRP A 701 10.56 9.78 -3.29
N ALA A 702 11.79 9.78 -2.81
CA ALA A 702 12.97 9.37 -3.55
C ALA A 702 13.84 8.44 -2.69
N GLY A 703 14.31 7.34 -3.27
CA GLY A 703 15.17 6.36 -2.58
C GLY A 703 15.64 5.25 -3.49
N TYR A 704 16.57 4.46 -3.01
CA TYR A 704 16.93 3.19 -3.63
C TYR A 704 15.95 2.09 -3.20
N ASP A 705 15.70 1.12 -4.06
CA ASP A 705 14.93 -0.08 -3.65
C ASP A 705 15.66 -0.84 -2.54
N ASP A 706 16.97 -0.84 -2.58
CA ASP A 706 17.85 -1.30 -1.51
C ASP A 706 18.08 -0.19 -0.48
N ASN A 707 17.41 -0.28 0.67
CA ASN A 707 17.50 0.68 1.78
C ASN A 707 18.91 0.85 2.39
N SER A 708 19.87 0.02 2.03
CA SER A 708 21.25 0.14 2.51
C SER A 708 22.03 1.25 1.84
N LYS A 709 21.51 1.84 0.74
CA LYS A 709 22.19 2.88 -0.04
C LYS A 709 21.72 4.29 0.33
N GLU A 710 22.69 5.18 0.48
CA GLU A 710 22.47 6.61 0.66
C GLU A 710 22.19 7.30 -0.68
N LEU A 711 21.23 8.22 -0.69
CA LEU A 711 20.90 9.01 -1.89
C LEU A 711 21.98 10.05 -2.24
N GLY A 712 22.62 10.65 -1.22
CA GLY A 712 23.60 11.69 -1.45
C GLY A 712 23.06 12.84 -2.33
N ASN A 713 23.81 13.26 -3.32
CA ASN A 713 23.42 14.36 -4.23
C ASN A 713 22.85 13.86 -5.57
N VAL A 714 22.38 12.61 -5.65
CA VAL A 714 21.93 12.02 -6.93
C VAL A 714 20.66 12.68 -7.43
N VAL A 715 19.73 13.04 -6.54
CA VAL A 715 18.44 13.61 -6.92
C VAL A 715 18.03 14.77 -5.99
N ASN A 716 17.45 15.83 -6.58
CA ASN A 716 16.78 16.88 -5.84
C ASN A 716 15.26 16.76 -5.99
N HIS A 717 14.67 15.93 -5.14
CA HIS A 717 13.24 15.63 -5.14
C HIS A 717 12.34 16.89 -4.95
N ASN A 718 12.80 17.88 -4.18
CA ASN A 718 12.06 19.14 -4.00
C ASN A 718 11.93 19.91 -5.33
N VAL A 719 12.99 19.91 -6.15
CA VAL A 719 12.98 20.57 -7.47
C VAL A 719 12.06 19.83 -8.44
N ILE A 720 12.10 18.49 -8.45
CA ILE A 720 11.18 17.67 -9.24
C ILE A 720 9.74 17.99 -8.86
N TRP A 721 9.41 17.95 -7.57
CA TRP A 721 8.08 18.31 -7.07
C TRP A 721 7.64 19.70 -7.53
N ARG A 722 8.52 20.71 -7.35
CA ARG A 722 8.24 22.09 -7.79
C ARG A 722 7.97 22.15 -9.28
N THR A 723 8.83 21.55 -10.10
CA THR A 723 8.68 21.59 -11.55
C THR A 723 7.36 21.01 -12.00
N ILE A 724 6.96 19.85 -11.46
CA ILE A 724 5.68 19.22 -11.76
C ILE A 724 4.53 20.12 -11.35
N MET A 725 4.50 20.54 -10.07
CA MET A 725 3.38 21.33 -9.54
C MET A 725 3.26 22.69 -10.20
N GLN A 726 4.39 23.38 -10.42
CA GLN A 726 4.38 24.66 -11.13
C GLN A 726 3.84 24.51 -12.55
N THR A 727 4.31 23.53 -13.30
CA THR A 727 3.85 23.26 -14.67
C THR A 727 2.37 22.92 -14.72
N ILE A 728 1.86 22.13 -13.77
CA ILE A 728 0.42 21.82 -13.65
C ILE A 728 -0.39 23.11 -13.45
N HIS A 729 0.03 23.96 -12.50
CA HIS A 729 -0.71 25.19 -12.21
C HIS A 729 -0.68 26.18 -13.37
N GLU A 730 0.44 26.26 -14.09
CA GLU A 730 0.59 27.09 -15.28
C GLU A 730 -0.29 26.60 -16.44
N ASN A 731 -0.31 25.29 -16.71
CA ASN A 731 -1.16 24.71 -17.77
C ASN A 731 -2.65 24.87 -17.49
N LEU A 732 -3.05 24.74 -16.23
CA LEU A 732 -4.45 24.95 -15.80
C LEU A 732 -4.82 26.44 -15.70
N ASN A 733 -3.85 27.36 -15.88
CA ASN A 733 -4.04 28.80 -15.72
C ASN A 733 -4.70 29.18 -14.37
N LEU A 734 -4.30 28.49 -13.29
CA LEU A 734 -4.88 28.71 -11.97
C LEU A 734 -4.45 30.08 -11.41
N PRO A 735 -5.41 30.90 -10.93
CA PRO A 735 -5.08 32.16 -10.27
C PRO A 735 -4.29 31.88 -8.98
N THR A 736 -3.54 32.88 -8.49
CA THR A 736 -2.88 32.76 -7.19
C THR A 736 -3.92 32.58 -6.10
N GLY A 737 -3.90 31.41 -5.44
CA GLY A 737 -4.82 31.08 -4.36
C GLY A 737 -4.37 31.62 -3.01
N SER A 738 -5.19 31.44 -1.98
CA SER A 738 -4.87 31.78 -0.59
C SER A 738 -5.44 30.75 0.37
N TYR A 739 -4.83 30.65 1.55
CA TYR A 739 -5.40 29.90 2.66
C TYR A 739 -6.24 30.85 3.50
N GLU A 740 -7.56 30.75 3.41
CA GLU A 740 -8.50 31.64 4.10
C GLU A 740 -8.31 31.57 5.62
N GLN A 741 -8.14 32.72 6.27
CA GLN A 741 -8.01 32.83 7.71
C GLN A 741 -9.38 32.63 8.39
N PRO A 742 -9.52 31.64 9.30
CA PRO A 742 -10.73 31.49 10.09
C PRO A 742 -10.98 32.65 11.05
N SER A 743 -12.24 32.89 11.38
CA SER A 743 -12.64 34.02 12.24
C SER A 743 -12.12 33.94 13.68
N GLY A 744 -11.75 32.72 14.15
CA GLY A 744 -11.20 32.50 15.52
C GLY A 744 -9.70 32.69 15.64
N ILE A 745 -9.05 33.31 14.66
CA ILE A 745 -7.60 33.59 14.68
C ILE A 745 -7.38 35.06 15.01
N VAL A 746 -6.49 35.27 15.97
CA VAL A 746 -6.07 36.60 16.44
C VAL A 746 -4.54 36.74 16.35
N GLU A 747 -4.06 38.00 16.23
CA GLU A 747 -2.62 38.30 16.22
C GLU A 747 -2.22 38.94 17.56
N ALA A 748 -1.06 38.56 18.06
CA ALA A 748 -0.47 39.20 19.26
C ALA A 748 1.04 39.35 19.12
N ALA A 749 1.57 40.45 19.71
CA ALA A 749 2.99 40.62 19.86
C ALA A 749 3.49 39.80 21.06
N VAL A 750 4.51 38.97 20.81
CA VAL A 750 5.08 38.06 21.81
C VAL A 750 6.61 38.04 21.77
N CYS A 751 7.20 37.60 22.86
CA CYS A 751 8.64 37.31 22.91
C CYS A 751 8.93 35.94 22.32
N SER A 752 9.75 35.85 21.27
CA SER A 752 10.08 34.59 20.58
C SER A 752 10.89 33.60 21.46
N LYS A 753 11.43 34.04 22.59
CA LYS A 753 12.21 33.18 23.50
C LYS A 753 11.41 32.68 24.71
N SER A 754 10.19 33.20 24.92
CA SER A 754 9.28 32.69 25.96
C SER A 754 7.91 32.29 25.46
N GLY A 755 7.47 32.81 24.28
CA GLY A 755 6.12 32.66 23.79
C GLY A 755 5.08 33.52 24.51
N LEU A 756 5.50 34.36 25.46
CA LEU A 756 4.67 35.20 26.32
C LEU A 756 4.66 36.65 25.83
N LEU A 757 3.81 37.51 26.43
CA LEU A 757 3.78 38.95 26.13
C LEU A 757 5.15 39.56 26.36
N PRO A 758 5.63 40.49 25.49
CA PRO A 758 6.96 41.04 25.62
C PRO A 758 7.05 42.03 26.75
N VAL A 759 8.24 42.13 27.37
CA VAL A 759 8.57 43.16 28.33
C VAL A 759 9.46 44.17 27.66
N GLU A 760 9.00 45.44 27.56
CA GLU A 760 9.74 46.55 27.00
C GLU A 760 11.06 46.78 27.76
N GLY A 761 12.13 47.03 27.03
CA GLY A 761 13.49 47.21 27.61
C GLY A 761 14.19 45.91 28.01
N LEU A 762 13.54 44.76 27.81
CA LEU A 762 14.14 43.42 27.97
C LEU A 762 14.07 42.60 26.69
N CYS A 763 12.88 42.30 26.18
CA CYS A 763 12.72 41.43 25.04
C CYS A 763 13.18 42.09 23.70
N ASP A 764 13.07 43.40 23.62
CA ASP A 764 13.55 44.21 22.48
C ASP A 764 15.06 44.48 22.54
N GLN A 765 15.69 44.19 23.66
CA GLN A 765 17.12 44.40 23.94
C GLN A 765 17.87 43.08 24.19
N ASP A 766 17.35 41.97 23.70
CA ASP A 766 18.04 40.70 23.76
C ASP A 766 19.44 40.77 23.10
N PRO A 767 20.48 40.09 23.62
CA PRO A 767 21.84 40.16 23.05
C PRO A 767 21.93 39.72 21.55
N GLU A 768 21.03 38.90 21.05
CA GLU A 768 20.97 38.51 19.65
C GLU A 768 20.08 39.43 18.80
N GLY A 769 19.47 40.43 19.38
CA GLY A 769 18.58 41.37 18.73
C GLY A 769 17.14 41.33 19.24
N ASN A 770 16.29 42.14 18.67
CA ASN A 770 14.88 42.23 19.06
C ASN A 770 14.16 40.87 18.93
N CYS A 771 13.72 40.35 20.08
CA CYS A 771 12.96 39.08 20.16
C CYS A 771 11.43 39.28 20.14
N VAL A 772 10.93 40.48 19.91
CA VAL A 772 9.49 40.76 19.82
C VAL A 772 9.02 40.43 18.39
N ILE A 773 8.12 39.50 18.28
CA ILE A 773 7.51 39.06 17.00
C ILE A 773 6.01 39.17 17.09
N THR A 774 5.34 39.29 15.95
CA THR A 774 3.89 39.11 15.85
C THR A 774 3.60 37.66 15.43
N GLU A 775 2.69 36.99 16.14
CA GLU A 775 2.34 35.60 15.87
C GLU A 775 0.80 35.43 15.93
N TYR A 776 0.34 34.36 15.27
CA TYR A 776 -1.06 33.98 15.21
C TYR A 776 -1.44 32.99 16.32
N PHE A 777 -2.65 33.15 16.87
CA PHE A 777 -3.20 32.37 17.96
C PHE A 777 -4.67 32.05 17.71
N THR A 778 -5.17 31.00 18.33
CA THR A 778 -6.62 30.92 18.63
C THR A 778 -6.92 31.83 19.82
N GLU A 779 -8.16 32.31 19.95
CA GLU A 779 -8.56 33.19 21.07
C GLU A 779 -8.18 32.61 22.44
N ASP A 780 -8.27 31.28 22.61
CA ASP A 780 -7.98 30.57 23.87
C ASP A 780 -6.46 30.40 24.15
N THR A 781 -5.61 30.57 23.14
CA THR A 781 -4.16 30.33 23.26
C THR A 781 -3.31 31.61 23.27
N VAL A 782 -3.94 32.78 23.20
CA VAL A 782 -3.26 34.07 23.33
C VAL A 782 -2.61 34.16 24.71
N PRO A 783 -1.30 34.44 24.81
CA PRO A 783 -0.66 34.60 26.12
C PRO A 783 -1.17 35.81 26.88
N THR A 784 -1.45 35.63 28.16
CA THR A 784 -1.85 36.72 29.09
C THR A 784 -0.75 37.10 30.06
N GLU A 785 0.29 36.28 30.15
CA GLU A 785 1.42 36.50 31.03
C GLU A 785 2.59 37.19 30.31
N TYR A 786 3.36 37.98 31.01
CA TYR A 786 4.55 38.63 30.47
C TYR A 786 5.79 37.72 30.53
N CYS A 787 6.74 37.98 29.64
CA CYS A 787 7.99 37.24 29.52
C CYS A 787 8.75 37.22 30.85
N THR A 788 9.07 36.03 31.34
CA THR A 788 9.90 35.77 32.51
C THR A 788 11.27 35.19 32.15
N THR A 789 11.49 34.95 30.88
CA THR A 789 12.74 34.40 30.34
C THR A 789 13.86 35.48 30.30
N HIS A 790 13.55 36.70 29.85
CA HIS A 790 14.53 37.79 29.85
C HIS A 790 14.64 38.41 31.24
N VAL A 791 15.87 38.44 31.76
CA VAL A 791 16.17 39.02 33.05
C VAL A 791 17.33 39.98 32.91
N ASN A 792 17.25 41.09 33.68
CA ASN A 792 18.36 42.07 33.76
C ASN A 792 19.27 41.63 34.90
N VAL A 793 20.53 41.37 34.62
CA VAL A 793 21.50 40.78 35.54
C VAL A 793 22.69 41.69 35.67
N SER A 794 23.01 42.10 36.90
CA SER A 794 24.23 42.85 37.24
C SER A 794 25.32 41.88 37.66
N ILE A 795 26.41 41.81 36.92
CA ILE A 795 27.53 40.89 37.11
C ILE A 795 28.75 41.69 37.59
N CYS A 796 29.41 41.21 38.64
CA CYS A 796 30.67 41.74 39.09
C CYS A 796 31.78 41.41 38.08
N ASN A 797 32.49 42.40 37.56
CA ASN A 797 33.50 42.20 36.52
C ASN A 797 34.76 41.45 37.02
N GLU A 798 34.99 41.42 38.33
CA GLU A 798 36.12 40.71 38.88
C GLU A 798 35.83 39.25 39.24
N SER A 799 34.67 38.98 39.82
CA SER A 799 34.27 37.59 40.21
C SER A 799 33.55 36.81 39.11
N GLY A 800 32.86 37.50 38.19
CA GLY A 800 31.94 36.87 37.24
C GLY A 800 30.59 36.49 37.83
N ASP A 801 30.37 36.64 39.15
CA ASP A 801 29.14 36.30 39.86
C ASP A 801 28.20 37.53 39.95
N ILE A 802 26.96 37.28 40.46
CA ILE A 802 25.97 38.34 40.65
C ILE A 802 26.55 39.43 41.58
N ALA A 803 26.50 40.67 41.09
CA ALA A 803 27.07 41.77 41.80
C ALA A 803 26.35 42.06 43.10
N THR A 804 27.12 42.39 44.15
CA THR A 804 26.66 42.99 45.44
C THR A 804 26.86 44.50 45.45
N SER A 805 26.29 45.18 46.41
CA SER A 805 26.50 46.62 46.59
C SER A 805 27.98 47.04 46.88
N GLY A 806 28.84 46.08 47.19
CA GLY A 806 30.27 46.26 47.42
C GLY A 806 31.12 46.12 46.17
N CYS A 807 30.60 45.73 45.02
CA CYS A 807 31.36 45.52 43.81
C CYS A 807 31.77 46.84 43.16
N PRO A 808 33.10 47.09 42.97
CA PRO A 808 33.58 48.34 42.42
C PRO A 808 33.37 48.52 40.94
N SER A 809 33.21 47.45 40.22
CA SER A 809 32.92 47.37 38.74
C SER A 809 31.86 46.36 38.44
N VAL A 810 30.81 46.82 37.83
CA VAL A 810 29.61 46.03 37.55
C VAL A 810 29.19 46.19 36.07
N THR A 811 28.90 45.11 35.38
CA THR A 811 28.31 45.16 34.07
C THR A 811 26.88 44.65 34.17
N THR A 812 25.93 45.43 33.68
CA THR A 812 24.52 45.00 33.57
C THR A 812 24.26 44.42 32.19
N LYS A 813 23.72 43.23 32.15
CA LYS A 813 23.40 42.50 30.92
C LYS A 813 21.97 41.95 30.95
N ILE A 814 21.34 41.90 29.79
CA ILE A 814 20.11 41.10 29.61
C ILE A 814 20.53 39.68 29.31
N MET A 815 19.95 38.70 30.01
CA MET A 815 20.24 37.28 29.85
C MET A 815 18.94 36.47 29.80
N ARG A 816 19.01 35.29 29.19
CA ARG A 816 17.90 34.34 29.09
C ARG A 816 17.94 33.35 30.25
N LYS A 817 16.90 33.32 31.06
CA LYS A 817 16.78 32.40 32.17
C LYS A 817 16.45 31.02 31.66
N LYS A 818 17.25 30.00 32.00
CA LYS A 818 17.12 28.62 31.63
C LYS A 818 17.33 27.68 32.81
N SER A 819 16.89 26.40 32.68
CA SER A 819 17.34 25.36 33.61
C SER A 819 18.83 25.03 33.38
N SER A 820 19.51 24.52 34.41
CA SER A 820 20.92 24.12 34.26
C SER A 820 21.08 22.93 33.29
N ALA A 821 20.10 22.07 33.25
CA ALA A 821 20.11 20.91 32.34
C ALA A 821 19.94 21.29 30.87
N ASP A 822 19.33 22.45 30.59
CA ASP A 822 19.10 22.94 29.23
C ASP A 822 20.22 23.87 28.74
N LYS A 823 21.15 24.31 29.60
CA LYS A 823 22.26 25.18 29.23
C LYS A 823 23.49 24.41 28.77
N LEU A 824 23.82 23.32 29.45
CA LEU A 824 24.95 22.46 29.18
C LEU A 824 24.53 21.00 29.39
N GLY A 825 24.89 20.14 28.49
CA GLY A 825 24.65 18.68 28.57
C GLY A 825 25.91 17.89 28.32
N GLU A 826 26.06 16.73 28.98
CA GLU A 826 27.10 15.75 28.69
C GLU A 826 26.52 14.53 28.05
N ASP A 827 27.20 14.00 27.04
CA ASP A 827 26.88 12.67 26.52
C ASP A 827 27.50 11.59 27.44
N LYS A 828 27.03 10.32 27.29
CA LYS A 828 27.55 9.17 28.04
C LYS A 828 29.04 8.94 27.82
N ASP A 829 29.62 9.43 26.74
CA ASP A 829 31.03 9.36 26.43
C ASP A 829 31.85 10.54 27.02
N GLY A 830 31.17 11.44 27.76
CA GLY A 830 31.81 12.61 28.39
C GLY A 830 32.00 13.82 27.47
N SER A 831 31.43 13.80 26.27
CA SER A 831 31.45 15.00 25.42
C SER A 831 30.44 16.04 25.92
N GLU A 832 30.90 17.28 26.10
CA GLU A 832 30.05 18.41 26.48
C GLU A 832 29.33 18.98 25.26
N PHE A 833 28.01 19.16 25.36
CA PHE A 833 27.21 19.88 24.40
C PHE A 833 26.86 21.28 24.93
N LYS A 834 27.02 22.27 24.07
CA LYS A 834 26.68 23.65 24.38
C LYS A 834 25.56 24.12 23.46
N THR A 835 24.51 24.69 24.04
CA THR A 835 23.47 25.35 23.22
C THR A 835 23.99 26.67 22.66
N TRP A 836 23.51 27.12 21.51
CA TRP A 836 23.96 28.37 20.87
C TRP A 836 23.77 29.60 21.78
N ASP A 837 22.74 29.59 22.61
CA ASP A 837 22.41 30.66 23.54
C ASP A 837 23.04 30.47 24.94
N ALA A 838 23.98 29.56 25.15
CA ALA A 838 24.54 29.24 26.47
C ALA A 838 25.27 30.44 27.09
N ASP A 839 26.00 31.24 26.27
CA ASP A 839 26.77 32.39 26.76
C ASP A 839 25.91 33.60 27.17
N ILE A 840 24.67 33.63 26.69
CA ILE A 840 23.69 34.67 27.01
C ILE A 840 22.55 34.13 27.89
N SER A 841 22.70 32.90 28.38
CA SER A 841 21.76 32.25 29.28
C SER A 841 22.30 32.22 30.73
N ILE A 842 21.38 32.24 31.68
CA ILE A 842 21.70 32.18 33.11
C ILE A 842 20.72 31.23 33.81
N THR A 843 21.26 30.43 34.73
CA THR A 843 20.45 29.48 35.52
C THR A 843 20.03 30.11 36.87
N ASP A 844 18.99 29.54 37.53
CA ASP A 844 18.61 29.92 38.89
C ASP A 844 19.76 29.76 39.88
N THR A 845 20.61 28.75 39.69
CA THR A 845 21.81 28.52 40.51
C THR A 845 22.81 29.65 40.32
N GLU A 846 23.09 30.06 39.09
CA GLU A 846 23.99 31.18 38.79
C GLU A 846 23.41 32.52 39.26
N LEU A 847 22.10 32.73 39.12
CA LEU A 847 21.40 33.92 39.65
C LEU A 847 21.48 34.01 41.16
N SER A 848 21.59 32.88 41.86
CA SER A 848 21.72 32.87 43.33
C SER A 848 23.17 33.04 43.83
N LYS A 849 24.17 32.93 42.93
CA LYS A 849 25.59 33.01 43.28
C LYS A 849 26.04 34.45 43.32
N LEU A 850 26.10 35.01 44.55
CA LEU A 850 26.54 36.36 44.82
C LEU A 850 28.06 36.45 44.82
N CYS A 851 28.56 37.61 44.40
CA CYS A 851 30.00 37.92 44.50
C CYS A 851 30.53 37.79 45.94
N THR A 852 31.52 36.93 46.13
CA THR A 852 32.13 36.67 47.42
C THR A 852 33.43 37.45 47.62
N ILE A 853 33.95 38.07 46.57
CA ILE A 853 35.20 38.83 46.61
C ILE A 853 34.98 40.20 47.30
N HIS A 854 33.81 40.77 47.14
CA HIS A 854 33.45 42.09 47.68
C HIS A 854 32.40 41.95 48.77
N SER A 855 32.70 42.36 50.02
CA SER A 855 31.74 42.26 51.09
C SER A 855 30.59 43.21 50.95
N ALA A 856 29.37 42.68 50.97
CA ALA A 856 28.16 43.45 50.97
C ALA A 856 27.85 44.06 52.30
N THR A 857 27.78 45.36 52.36
CA THR A 857 27.41 46.10 53.61
C THR A 857 25.86 46.25 53.70
N THR A 858 25.09 45.86 52.71
CA THR A 858 23.58 45.86 52.69
C THR A 858 23.04 44.96 51.64
N LYS A 859 21.74 44.61 51.78
CA LYS A 859 20.95 43.67 51.02
C LYS A 859 21.25 43.59 49.50
N PRO A 860 21.20 42.41 48.89
CA PRO A 860 21.40 42.23 47.45
C PRO A 860 20.43 43.06 46.60
N SER A 861 20.97 43.63 45.49
CA SER A 861 20.15 44.32 44.49
C SER A 861 19.11 43.33 43.97
N LYS A 862 17.83 43.66 44.10
CA LYS A 862 16.74 42.83 43.63
C LYS A 862 16.89 42.59 42.15
N VAL A 863 16.94 41.31 41.76
CA VAL A 863 16.53 40.89 40.42
C VAL A 863 15.07 41.30 40.28
N THR A 864 14.78 42.33 39.53
CA THR A 864 13.38 42.76 39.29
C THR A 864 12.89 42.08 38.04
N PRO A 865 11.90 41.18 38.15
CA PRO A 865 11.07 40.88 37.00
C PRO A 865 10.45 42.20 36.55
N GLY A 866 10.47 42.50 35.25
CA GLY A 866 9.89 43.74 34.68
C GLY A 866 8.41 43.81 35.07
N THR A 867 8.07 44.59 36.08
CA THR A 867 6.68 44.96 36.33
C THR A 867 6.31 46.03 35.32
N GLY A 868 5.60 45.61 34.28
CA GLY A 868 4.97 46.56 33.34
C GLY A 868 4.07 47.50 34.12
N SER A 869 4.54 48.71 34.31
CA SER A 869 3.74 49.80 34.89
C SER A 869 2.71 50.24 33.86
N ASN A 870 1.50 49.79 34.04
CA ASN A 870 0.36 50.27 33.29
C ASN A 870 0.08 51.71 33.76
N LYS A 871 0.64 52.73 33.09
CA LYS A 871 0.14 54.06 33.15
C LYS A 871 -1.04 54.24 32.21
N ASN A 872 -2.20 53.88 32.70
CA ASN A 872 -3.46 54.37 32.15
C ASN A 872 -3.52 55.89 32.37
N ASN A 873 -3.18 56.66 31.36
CA ASN A 873 -3.53 58.07 31.27
C ASN A 873 -4.99 58.16 30.73
N SER A 874 -5.94 57.99 31.65
CA SER A 874 -7.29 58.48 31.42
C SER A 874 -7.30 60.01 31.41
N LYS A 875 -7.28 60.58 30.20
CA LYS A 875 -7.74 61.97 30.02
C LYS A 875 -9.26 61.94 29.84
N GLU A 876 -9.95 62.28 30.95
CA GLU A 876 -11.30 62.81 30.86
C GLU A 876 -11.27 64.07 29.98
N THR A 877 -12.03 64.06 28.91
CA THR A 877 -12.42 65.25 28.20
C THR A 877 -13.93 65.38 28.33
N THR A 878 -14.29 66.33 29.19
CA THR A 878 -15.62 66.87 29.39
C THR A 878 -16.30 67.28 28.07
N ALA A 879 -17.53 66.90 27.90
CA ALA A 879 -18.43 67.28 26.86
C ALA A 879 -18.78 68.78 26.97
N ALA A 880 -18.71 69.49 25.87
CA ALA A 880 -19.47 70.70 25.67
C ALA A 880 -20.20 70.60 24.32
N SER A 881 -21.51 70.52 24.47
CA SER A 881 -22.52 70.69 23.42
C SER A 881 -22.45 72.06 22.78
N THR A 882 -22.49 72.16 21.46
CA THR A 882 -23.19 73.21 20.72
C THR A 882 -23.68 72.72 19.38
N GLU A 883 -25.01 72.78 19.24
CA GLU A 883 -25.73 72.62 18.00
C GLU A 883 -25.35 73.78 17.03
N THR A 884 -25.34 73.49 15.74
CA THR A 884 -26.02 74.29 14.69
C THR A 884 -26.00 73.59 13.32
N SER A 885 -27.15 73.28 12.93
CA SER A 885 -27.86 73.33 11.64
C SER A 885 -27.11 73.65 10.34
N GLY A 886 -27.38 72.91 9.29
CA GLY A 886 -27.34 73.40 7.95
C GLY A 886 -27.14 72.44 6.80
N LYS A 887 -28.25 71.83 6.39
CA LYS A 887 -28.76 71.66 5.00
C LYS A 887 -27.84 71.35 3.81
N THR A 888 -28.25 70.25 3.23
CA THR A 888 -28.64 69.99 1.82
C THR A 888 -27.61 70.00 0.69
N ASN A 889 -27.48 69.01 -0.04
CA ASN A 889 -28.08 68.47 -1.26
C ASN A 889 -27.18 67.55 -2.02
N SER A 890 -27.63 66.41 -2.25
CA SER A 890 -28.14 65.76 -3.49
C SER A 890 -27.15 65.59 -4.64
N SER A 891 -27.12 64.43 -5.06
CA SER A 891 -27.33 63.83 -6.41
C SER A 891 -26.12 62.94 -6.81
N ASP A 892 -26.38 61.77 -7.02
CA ASP A 892 -26.97 61.03 -8.14
C ASP A 892 -25.97 60.23 -8.96
N LYS A 893 -26.36 59.00 -9.12
CA LYS A 893 -26.15 58.06 -10.26
C LYS A 893 -24.87 57.23 -10.41
N ARG A 894 -25.23 55.99 -10.24
CA ARG A 894 -24.69 54.77 -10.91
C ARG A 894 -24.52 54.94 -12.46
N PRO A 895 -23.94 54.01 -13.15
CA PRO A 895 -24.15 52.58 -12.96
C PRO A 895 -22.91 51.80 -12.50
#